data_d62181cd2ad726f535a9a6cf62271c4f
#
_entry.id   d62181cd2ad726f535a9a6cf62271c4f
#
_cell.length_a   1.000
_cell.length_b   1.000
_cell.length_c   1.000
_cell.angle_alpha   90.00
_cell.angle_beta   90.00
_cell.angle_gamma   90.00
#
_symmetry.space_group_name_H-M   'P 1'
#
loop_
_entity.id
_entity.type
_entity.pdbx_description
1 polymer ?
#
loop_
_entity_poly.entity_id
_entity_poly.type
_entity_poly.pdbx_seq_one_letter_code
_entity_poly.pdbx_strand_id
1 'polypeptide(L)'
;MSSEELTQRGLTKKGITIVDYEFFPLHSTTLKQYKKSNIIPNKDYGKYEIRKPDGILIDKANKSKPKVIAVLEYKKPSEFQTDKQKKEAIEQCNDLCQELEAPIGIITDGIVTYYINPNHSDKNNEYIDRTTDKKRSYFLIFNDDKQRLQKKFFIKESDVKEISKLDDETKETYKLIKRILEETNNNNSILKATEKTDPTPLARSVWQSIYISTKDNPTACLYNVVEIFIFKFLSDLGVLKGVNSFDYVLELYKTEDNKTVLKHYAKTCREEIRSLFEAGDDGTTIINGTIFVNKDGSPVLSQATLFKDTIEKYAKFGDLRNIDKGFKTRLFETFLKQSKDKSKLGQFFTPRKVVKGIVEMADLDNAKFICDPFCGVGGFVLEPFQISQTLKNKFIPKNGKIKPEIKLLGYDTGREDNDEQKRTIILAKANMLIYLSDLVEKNPNLNEQFSKVINDTFHFLSDSNLGTLKITEKFEEDKDKPDLIITNPPYITSGVTTIRKQIEEDGLTDYYKNSGKGMEGLCLKWIIKNLKRKGQAFIVLPDSIFNVFANKVLRDEIKKNCYINCIISLPAKTFFNTPKKTYILAITKKDCDEDECENLKQDFPVFTYLVSNIGETLDVNRFEIPENDLDNAKNLFNQFKGSPNNFQTDDLRCKLQSMDKFENEKYWIIDKWWSKEEKEKLGISEKEEVFTIDEFKEEMKNIKKDFDKLNEILEGL
;
A
#
# COMPACT_ATOMS: atom_id res chain seq x y z
N MET A 1 -11.91 -46.10 -15.80
CA MET A 1 -10.83 -46.42 -14.93
C MET A 1 -11.33 -46.97 -13.62
N SER A 2 -10.79 -48.09 -13.16
CA SER A 2 -11.14 -48.69 -11.88
C SER A 2 -10.51 -47.84 -10.75
N SER A 3 -10.90 -48.06 -9.49
CA SER A 3 -10.27 -47.39 -8.33
C SER A 3 -8.77 -47.74 -8.26
N GLU A 4 -8.36 -48.88 -8.86
CA GLU A 4 -6.96 -49.29 -9.02
C GLU A 4 -6.16 -48.47 -10.03
N GLU A 5 -6.78 -48.01 -11.14
CA GLU A 5 -6.07 -47.15 -12.11
C GLU A 5 -5.83 -45.75 -11.58
N LEU A 6 -6.72 -45.22 -10.73
CA LEU A 6 -6.49 -43.98 -9.99
C LEU A 6 -5.39 -44.13 -8.95
N THR A 7 -5.27 -45.29 -8.36
CA THR A 7 -4.24 -45.61 -7.34
C THR A 7 -2.87 -45.87 -8.01
N GLN A 8 -2.84 -46.57 -9.15
CA GLN A 8 -1.62 -46.86 -9.89
C GLN A 8 -0.96 -45.62 -10.52
N ARG A 9 -1.73 -44.57 -10.79
CA ARG A 9 -1.21 -43.32 -11.34
C ARG A 9 -0.68 -42.32 -10.29
N GLY A 10 -0.64 -42.71 -9.02
CA GLY A 10 -0.16 -41.88 -7.93
C GLY A 10 -1.11 -40.76 -7.53
N LEU A 11 -2.28 -40.71 -8.13
CA LEU A 11 -3.40 -39.90 -7.70
C LEU A 11 -4.16 -40.69 -6.62
N THR A 12 -3.53 -40.86 -5.49
CA THR A 12 -4.26 -41.23 -4.29
C THR A 12 -5.44 -40.29 -4.13
N LYS A 13 -6.56 -40.72 -3.60
CA LYS A 13 -7.82 -40.02 -3.29
C LYS A 13 -7.68 -38.58 -2.75
N LYS A 14 -6.57 -37.89 -2.97
CA LYS A 14 -6.30 -36.55 -2.53
C LYS A 14 -6.16 -35.64 -3.74
N GLY A 15 -7.14 -34.78 -3.93
CA GLY A 15 -7.03 -33.61 -4.80
C GLY A 15 -6.03 -32.58 -4.24
N ILE A 16 -5.81 -31.52 -4.96
CA ILE A 16 -4.97 -30.40 -4.52
C ILE A 16 -5.74 -29.68 -3.41
N THR A 17 -5.15 -29.61 -2.23
CA THR A 17 -5.77 -28.97 -1.07
C THR A 17 -5.62 -27.47 -1.16
N ILE A 18 -6.75 -26.76 -1.06
CA ILE A 18 -6.84 -25.30 -1.00
C ILE A 18 -7.57 -24.94 0.30
N VAL A 19 -6.88 -24.93 1.41
CA VAL A 19 -7.40 -24.72 2.77
C VAL A 19 -8.57 -25.68 3.08
N ASP A 20 -9.83 -25.21 3.00
CA ASP A 20 -11.05 -26.00 3.27
C ASP A 20 -11.56 -26.71 2.02
N TYR A 21 -10.96 -26.47 0.86
CA TYR A 21 -11.39 -27.03 -0.41
C TYR A 21 -10.36 -28.02 -0.97
N GLU A 22 -10.84 -28.87 -1.86
CA GLU A 22 -10.03 -29.83 -2.59
C GLU A 22 -10.33 -29.74 -4.07
N PHE A 23 -9.33 -29.47 -4.89
CA PHE A 23 -9.44 -29.34 -6.33
C PHE A 23 -8.96 -30.62 -7.02
N PHE A 24 -9.78 -31.14 -7.91
CA PHE A 24 -9.49 -32.32 -8.72
C PHE A 24 -9.33 -31.91 -10.19
N PRO A 25 -8.12 -31.79 -10.71
CA PRO A 25 -7.84 -31.48 -12.12
C PRO A 25 -7.72 -32.76 -12.92
N LEU A 26 -8.78 -33.21 -13.59
CA LEU A 26 -8.69 -34.47 -14.32
C LEU A 26 -9.51 -34.47 -15.62
N HIS A 27 -8.82 -34.36 -16.73
CA HIS A 27 -9.37 -34.46 -18.09
C HIS A 27 -9.93 -35.84 -18.49
N SER A 28 -9.67 -36.88 -17.71
CA SER A 28 -10.00 -38.26 -18.09
C SER A 28 -11.08 -38.94 -17.22
N THR A 29 -11.47 -38.31 -16.12
CA THR A 29 -12.36 -38.92 -15.13
C THR A 29 -13.82 -38.50 -15.34
N THR A 30 -14.72 -39.45 -15.48
CA THR A 30 -16.16 -39.23 -15.66
C THR A 30 -16.86 -38.97 -14.33
N LEU A 31 -18.03 -38.31 -14.36
CA LEU A 31 -18.85 -38.12 -13.17
C LEU A 31 -19.18 -39.45 -12.48
N LYS A 32 -19.40 -40.53 -13.26
CA LYS A 32 -19.62 -41.88 -12.72
C LYS A 32 -18.43 -42.38 -11.89
N GLN A 33 -17.21 -42.06 -12.30
CA GLN A 33 -15.99 -42.43 -11.57
C GLN A 33 -15.81 -41.58 -10.32
N TYR A 34 -16.07 -40.26 -10.40
CA TYR A 34 -16.05 -39.38 -9.24
C TYR A 34 -17.07 -39.79 -8.19
N LYS A 35 -18.31 -40.17 -8.64
CA LYS A 35 -19.33 -40.72 -7.75
C LYS A 35 -18.89 -42.02 -7.06
N LYS A 36 -18.31 -42.98 -7.80
CA LYS A 36 -17.76 -44.22 -7.21
C LYS A 36 -16.65 -43.99 -6.20
N SER A 37 -15.87 -42.94 -6.40
CA SER A 37 -14.78 -42.55 -5.50
C SER A 37 -15.26 -41.67 -4.32
N ASN A 38 -16.55 -41.44 -4.20
CA ASN A 38 -17.18 -40.59 -3.18
C ASN A 38 -16.61 -39.15 -3.15
N ILE A 39 -16.25 -38.65 -4.33
CA ILE A 39 -15.69 -37.30 -4.54
C ILE A 39 -16.83 -36.29 -4.80
N ILE A 40 -17.87 -36.73 -5.45
CA ILE A 40 -19.11 -35.96 -5.68
C ILE A 40 -20.32 -36.67 -5.05
N PRO A 41 -21.44 -35.95 -4.84
CA PRO A 41 -22.64 -36.54 -4.26
C PRO A 41 -23.10 -37.83 -4.96
N ASN A 42 -23.54 -38.82 -4.15
CA ASN A 42 -24.01 -40.09 -4.69
C ASN A 42 -25.47 -39.98 -5.11
N LYS A 43 -25.71 -39.47 -6.34
CA LYS A 43 -27.02 -39.38 -6.97
C LYS A 43 -26.97 -39.93 -8.39
N ASP A 44 -28.11 -40.07 -9.05
CA ASP A 44 -28.16 -40.41 -10.48
C ASP A 44 -27.90 -39.17 -11.32
N TYR A 45 -26.87 -39.20 -12.15
CA TYR A 45 -26.48 -38.13 -13.05
C TYR A 45 -26.96 -38.37 -14.49
N GLY A 46 -27.75 -39.42 -14.75
CA GLY A 46 -28.33 -39.73 -16.04
C GLY A 46 -27.35 -39.66 -17.22
N LYS A 47 -27.68 -38.88 -18.23
CA LYS A 47 -26.83 -38.66 -19.42
C LYS A 47 -25.49 -38.00 -19.11
N TYR A 48 -25.34 -37.36 -17.96
CA TYR A 48 -24.09 -36.66 -17.56
C TYR A 48 -23.07 -37.61 -16.92
N GLU A 49 -23.43 -38.87 -16.59
CA GLU A 49 -22.47 -39.82 -15.97
C GLU A 49 -21.19 -40.02 -16.76
N ILE A 50 -21.23 -39.86 -18.10
CA ILE A 50 -20.08 -40.01 -18.99
C ILE A 50 -19.30 -38.70 -19.20
N ARG A 51 -19.82 -37.56 -18.71
CA ARG A 51 -19.15 -36.28 -18.84
C ARG A 51 -17.88 -36.25 -18.01
N LYS A 52 -16.90 -35.52 -18.54
CA LYS A 52 -15.55 -35.35 -17.94
C LYS A 52 -15.26 -33.88 -17.75
N PRO A 53 -15.59 -33.28 -16.60
CA PRO A 53 -15.17 -31.90 -16.32
C PRO A 53 -13.65 -31.79 -16.31
N ASP A 54 -13.13 -30.67 -16.74
CA ASP A 54 -11.69 -30.39 -16.70
C ASP A 54 -11.18 -30.19 -15.28
N GLY A 55 -12.04 -29.73 -14.37
CA GLY A 55 -11.76 -29.64 -12.95
C GLY A 55 -13.00 -29.47 -12.10
N ILE A 56 -12.94 -29.94 -10.87
CA ILE A 56 -13.98 -29.69 -9.85
C ILE A 56 -13.35 -29.30 -8.54
N LEU A 57 -13.97 -28.33 -7.87
CA LEU A 57 -13.60 -27.87 -6.53
C LEU A 57 -14.65 -28.35 -5.53
N ILE A 58 -14.21 -28.96 -4.45
CA ILE A 58 -15.05 -29.61 -3.44
C ILE A 58 -14.77 -29.02 -2.06
N ASP A 59 -15.85 -28.81 -1.29
CA ASP A 59 -15.76 -28.49 0.13
C ASP A 59 -15.40 -29.73 0.93
N LYS A 60 -14.35 -29.63 1.73
CA LYS A 60 -13.84 -30.68 2.60
C LYS A 60 -14.55 -30.79 3.94
N ALA A 61 -15.30 -29.78 4.34
CA ALA A 61 -15.88 -29.69 5.67
C ALA A 61 -16.78 -30.90 6.00
N ASN A 62 -17.35 -31.54 4.99
CA ASN A 62 -18.21 -32.72 5.16
C ASN A 62 -17.83 -33.86 4.22
N LYS A 63 -16.97 -34.75 4.67
CA LYS A 63 -16.50 -35.92 3.89
C LYS A 63 -17.61 -36.93 3.58
N SER A 64 -18.68 -37.00 4.37
CA SER A 64 -19.79 -37.91 4.15
C SER A 64 -20.81 -37.39 3.15
N LYS A 65 -20.84 -36.08 2.90
CA LYS A 65 -21.67 -35.41 1.91
C LYS A 65 -20.81 -34.39 1.16
N PRO A 66 -20.02 -34.82 0.19
CA PRO A 66 -19.18 -33.90 -0.59
C PRO A 66 -20.05 -32.88 -1.29
N LYS A 67 -19.68 -31.60 -1.19
CA LYS A 67 -20.36 -30.51 -1.86
C LYS A 67 -19.44 -29.93 -2.94
N VAL A 68 -19.92 -29.94 -4.19
CA VAL A 68 -19.18 -29.30 -5.29
C VAL A 68 -19.36 -27.78 -5.19
N ILE A 69 -18.27 -27.04 -5.20
CA ILE A 69 -18.26 -25.58 -5.07
C ILE A 69 -18.10 -24.91 -6.42
N ALA A 70 -17.25 -25.48 -7.29
CA ALA A 70 -17.04 -24.96 -8.62
C ALA A 70 -16.78 -26.09 -9.64
N VAL A 71 -17.15 -25.84 -10.88
CA VAL A 71 -16.80 -26.64 -12.05
C VAL A 71 -15.92 -25.81 -12.96
N LEU A 72 -14.84 -26.39 -13.45
CA LEU A 72 -13.92 -25.77 -14.40
C LEU A 72 -14.03 -26.46 -15.75
N GLU A 73 -14.16 -25.67 -16.80
CA GLU A 73 -14.08 -26.06 -18.21
C GLU A 73 -12.98 -25.27 -18.91
N TYR A 74 -12.01 -25.96 -19.49
CA TYR A 74 -10.94 -25.36 -20.27
C TYR A 74 -11.21 -25.49 -21.77
N LYS A 75 -10.98 -24.44 -22.51
CA LYS A 75 -11.07 -24.40 -23.97
C LYS A 75 -9.74 -24.03 -24.58
N LYS A 76 -9.44 -24.57 -25.77
CA LYS A 76 -8.28 -24.08 -26.50
C LYS A 76 -8.52 -22.65 -26.98
N PRO A 77 -7.47 -21.80 -27.01
CA PRO A 77 -7.63 -20.43 -27.50
C PRO A 77 -8.30 -20.33 -28.89
N SER A 78 -8.02 -21.28 -29.78
CA SER A 78 -8.64 -21.35 -31.12
C SER A 78 -10.13 -21.73 -31.11
N GLU A 79 -10.62 -22.33 -30.05
CA GLU A 79 -12.02 -22.78 -29.85
C GLU A 79 -12.81 -21.85 -28.93
N PHE A 80 -12.25 -20.67 -28.58
CA PHE A 80 -12.83 -19.72 -27.63
C PHE A 80 -12.74 -18.26 -28.11
N GLN A 81 -12.71 -18.02 -29.40
CA GLN A 81 -12.53 -16.70 -30.00
C GLN A 81 -13.85 -16.00 -30.31
N THR A 82 -14.80 -16.71 -30.91
CA THR A 82 -16.08 -16.12 -31.33
C THR A 82 -17.13 -16.16 -30.24
N ASP A 83 -18.07 -15.21 -30.25
CA ASP A 83 -19.16 -15.15 -29.26
C ASP A 83 -19.99 -16.43 -29.26
N LYS A 84 -20.15 -17.08 -30.42
CA LYS A 84 -20.85 -18.38 -30.53
C LYS A 84 -20.10 -19.46 -29.76
N GLN A 85 -18.79 -19.58 -29.95
CA GLN A 85 -17.95 -20.56 -29.24
C GLN A 85 -17.96 -20.33 -27.72
N LYS A 86 -17.88 -19.08 -27.31
CA LYS A 86 -17.94 -18.69 -25.89
C LYS A 86 -19.29 -19.08 -25.29
N LYS A 87 -20.39 -18.75 -25.98
CA LYS A 87 -21.73 -19.08 -25.53
C LYS A 87 -21.95 -20.58 -25.38
N GLU A 88 -21.53 -21.38 -26.36
CA GLU A 88 -21.60 -22.85 -26.30
C GLU A 88 -20.80 -23.43 -25.13
N ALA A 89 -19.59 -22.86 -24.83
CA ALA A 89 -18.78 -23.27 -23.71
C ALA A 89 -19.43 -22.91 -22.35
N ILE A 90 -20.04 -21.72 -22.27
CA ILE A 90 -20.78 -21.26 -21.08
C ILE A 90 -21.98 -22.15 -20.82
N GLU A 91 -22.77 -22.47 -21.84
CA GLU A 91 -23.90 -23.37 -21.71
C GLU A 91 -23.49 -24.77 -21.25
N GLN A 92 -22.41 -25.32 -21.78
CA GLN A 92 -21.87 -26.62 -21.36
C GLN A 92 -21.42 -26.64 -19.90
N CYS A 93 -20.73 -25.57 -19.44
CA CYS A 93 -20.31 -25.45 -18.06
C CYS A 93 -21.49 -25.24 -17.12
N ASN A 94 -22.50 -24.45 -17.54
CA ASN A 94 -23.72 -24.20 -16.78
C ASN A 94 -24.52 -25.49 -16.55
N ASP A 95 -24.67 -26.30 -17.56
CA ASP A 95 -25.35 -27.61 -17.47
C ASP A 95 -24.66 -28.51 -16.42
N LEU A 96 -23.33 -28.57 -16.44
CA LEU A 96 -22.58 -29.37 -15.46
C LEU A 96 -22.72 -28.80 -14.06
N CYS A 97 -22.70 -27.48 -13.91
CA CYS A 97 -22.86 -26.81 -12.61
C CYS A 97 -24.26 -27.11 -12.02
N GLN A 98 -25.30 -27.02 -12.82
CA GLN A 98 -26.67 -27.35 -12.39
C GLN A 98 -26.77 -28.79 -11.94
N GLU A 99 -26.21 -29.73 -12.72
CA GLU A 99 -26.23 -31.14 -12.38
C GLU A 99 -25.45 -31.47 -11.11
N LEU A 100 -24.33 -30.81 -10.88
CA LEU A 100 -23.49 -30.96 -9.69
C LEU A 100 -23.94 -30.07 -8.53
N GLU A 101 -24.96 -29.24 -8.71
CA GLU A 101 -25.39 -28.21 -7.73
C GLU A 101 -24.24 -27.27 -7.31
N ALA A 102 -23.34 -27.02 -8.26
CA ALA A 102 -22.20 -26.18 -8.03
C ALA A 102 -22.59 -24.69 -8.17
N PRO A 103 -22.35 -23.83 -7.19
CA PRO A 103 -22.69 -22.42 -7.23
C PRO A 103 -21.81 -21.58 -8.17
N ILE A 104 -20.71 -22.14 -8.68
CA ILE A 104 -19.76 -21.43 -9.53
C ILE A 104 -19.40 -22.28 -10.74
N GLY A 105 -19.54 -21.70 -11.95
CA GLY A 105 -18.95 -22.22 -13.19
C GLY A 105 -17.78 -21.35 -13.63
N ILE A 106 -16.72 -21.97 -14.12
CA ILE A 106 -15.49 -21.30 -14.57
C ILE A 106 -15.12 -21.82 -15.93
N ILE A 107 -15.06 -20.96 -16.93
CA ILE A 107 -14.63 -21.30 -18.29
C ILE A 107 -13.44 -20.45 -18.66
N THR A 108 -12.37 -21.07 -19.14
CA THR A 108 -11.16 -20.33 -19.50
C THR A 108 -10.43 -20.97 -20.67
N ASP A 109 -9.79 -20.15 -21.48
CA ASP A 109 -8.80 -20.58 -22.49
C ASP A 109 -7.35 -20.30 -22.05
N GLY A 110 -7.20 -19.83 -20.80
CA GLY A 110 -5.91 -19.39 -20.28
C GLY A 110 -5.59 -17.94 -20.59
N ILE A 111 -6.44 -17.24 -21.37
CA ILE A 111 -6.30 -15.82 -21.74
C ILE A 111 -7.49 -15.04 -21.18
N VAL A 112 -8.70 -15.57 -21.38
CA VAL A 112 -9.96 -14.99 -20.88
C VAL A 112 -10.63 -15.99 -19.97
N THR A 113 -11.27 -15.54 -18.90
CA THR A 113 -12.01 -16.39 -17.97
C THR A 113 -13.39 -15.83 -17.75
N TYR A 114 -14.37 -16.72 -17.81
CA TYR A 114 -15.77 -16.43 -17.51
C TYR A 114 -16.15 -17.13 -16.22
N TYR A 115 -16.78 -16.37 -15.32
CA TYR A 115 -17.40 -16.90 -14.11
C TYR A 115 -18.91 -16.83 -14.29
N ILE A 116 -19.59 -17.92 -14.09
CA ILE A 116 -21.05 -18.00 -14.19
C ILE A 116 -21.65 -18.39 -12.85
N ASN A 117 -22.82 -17.80 -12.57
CA ASN A 117 -23.69 -18.21 -11.47
C ASN A 117 -24.84 -19.06 -12.04
N PRO A 118 -24.76 -20.40 -11.97
CA PRO A 118 -25.75 -21.28 -12.60
C PRO A 118 -27.14 -21.22 -11.95
N ASN A 119 -27.25 -20.63 -10.75
CA ASN A 119 -28.51 -20.52 -10.02
C ASN A 119 -29.34 -19.28 -10.38
N HIS A 120 -28.84 -18.43 -11.25
CA HIS A 120 -29.52 -17.21 -11.65
C HIS A 120 -30.44 -17.51 -12.85
N SER A 121 -31.71 -17.06 -12.77
CA SER A 121 -32.75 -17.35 -13.80
C SER A 121 -32.64 -16.50 -15.07
N ASP A 122 -31.76 -15.51 -15.09
CA ASP A 122 -31.59 -14.57 -16.20
C ASP A 122 -30.64 -15.15 -17.25
N LYS A 123 -31.07 -15.21 -18.50
CA LYS A 123 -30.28 -15.77 -19.62
C LYS A 123 -29.01 -14.99 -19.98
N ASN A 124 -28.74 -13.87 -19.27
CA ASN A 124 -27.57 -13.02 -19.43
C ASN A 124 -26.56 -13.17 -18.27
N ASN A 125 -26.50 -14.33 -17.64
CA ASN A 125 -25.65 -14.62 -16.48
C ASN A 125 -24.15 -14.73 -16.79
N GLU A 126 -23.73 -14.23 -17.93
CA GLU A 126 -22.36 -14.23 -18.34
C GLU A 126 -21.61 -13.09 -17.68
N TYR A 127 -20.69 -13.41 -16.80
CA TYR A 127 -19.69 -12.44 -16.42
C TYR A 127 -18.42 -12.66 -17.23
N ILE A 128 -18.15 -11.69 -18.09
CA ILE A 128 -16.89 -11.59 -18.81
C ILE A 128 -15.94 -10.77 -17.95
N ASP A 129 -14.86 -11.39 -17.52
CA ASP A 129 -13.74 -10.59 -17.06
C ASP A 129 -13.15 -9.82 -18.25
N ARG A 130 -13.46 -8.54 -18.29
CA ARG A 130 -12.90 -7.58 -19.25
C ARG A 130 -11.60 -7.01 -18.74
N THR A 131 -10.71 -7.79 -18.20
CA THR A 131 -9.35 -7.32 -18.08
C THR A 131 -8.79 -7.21 -19.48
N THR A 132 -8.98 -6.02 -19.99
CA THR A 132 -8.45 -5.59 -21.27
C THR A 132 -6.95 -5.85 -21.29
N ASP A 133 -6.56 -6.45 -22.38
CA ASP A 133 -5.24 -6.44 -22.99
C ASP A 133 -4.23 -7.48 -22.60
N LYS A 134 -4.30 -8.27 -21.58
CA LYS A 134 -3.24 -9.26 -21.33
C LYS A 134 -3.71 -10.48 -20.53
N LYS A 135 -3.77 -11.62 -21.23
CA LYS A 135 -3.48 -12.98 -20.74
C LYS A 135 -3.73 -13.22 -19.27
N ARG A 136 -4.99 -13.33 -18.84
CA ARG A 136 -5.29 -13.63 -17.45
C ARG A 136 -6.35 -14.71 -17.38
N SER A 137 -6.08 -15.75 -16.71
CA SER A 137 -7.03 -16.75 -16.27
C SER A 137 -7.23 -16.57 -14.79
N TYR A 138 -8.44 -16.60 -14.30
CA TYR A 138 -8.75 -16.05 -12.98
C TYR A 138 -8.90 -17.03 -11.87
N PHE A 139 -9.15 -18.25 -12.15
CA PHE A 139 -9.29 -19.17 -11.04
C PHE A 139 -7.98 -19.37 -10.27
N LEU A 140 -6.88 -18.95 -10.84
CA LEU A 140 -5.57 -19.19 -10.26
C LEU A 140 -4.56 -18.15 -10.59
N ILE A 141 -5.06 -16.99 -10.97
CA ILE A 141 -4.16 -16.01 -11.47
C ILE A 141 -4.11 -14.84 -10.67
N PHE A 142 -2.94 -14.52 -10.56
CA PHE A 142 -2.59 -13.42 -9.75
C PHE A 142 -1.81 -12.35 -10.49
N ASN A 143 -1.14 -12.62 -11.53
CA ASN A 143 -0.50 -11.69 -12.46
C ASN A 143 0.32 -12.48 -13.48
N ASP A 144 0.89 -11.82 -14.47
CA ASP A 144 1.66 -12.46 -15.55
C ASP A 144 2.83 -13.33 -15.06
N ASP A 145 3.43 -12.95 -13.90
CA ASP A 145 4.52 -13.71 -13.29
C ASP A 145 4.06 -15.06 -12.72
N LYS A 146 2.76 -15.24 -12.55
CA LYS A 146 2.15 -16.44 -11.99
C LYS A 146 1.50 -17.37 -13.01
N GLN A 147 1.78 -17.20 -14.29
CA GLN A 147 1.44 -18.19 -15.34
C GLN A 147 1.91 -19.62 -15.01
N ARG A 148 2.88 -19.74 -14.11
CA ARG A 148 3.30 -21.04 -13.55
C ARG A 148 2.19 -21.77 -12.82
N LEU A 149 1.29 -21.06 -12.16
CA LEU A 149 0.14 -21.63 -11.46
C LEU A 149 -0.91 -22.12 -12.44
N GLN A 150 -1.25 -21.33 -13.44
CA GLN A 150 -2.13 -21.74 -14.52
C GLN A 150 -1.65 -23.04 -15.18
N LYS A 151 -0.38 -23.08 -15.57
CA LYS A 151 0.22 -24.29 -16.10
C LYS A 151 0.10 -25.46 -15.14
N LYS A 152 0.19 -25.26 -13.82
CA LYS A 152 0.14 -26.32 -12.81
C LYS A 152 -1.24 -26.90 -12.58
N PHE A 153 -2.31 -26.13 -12.73
CA PHE A 153 -3.68 -26.64 -12.63
C PHE A 153 -4.16 -27.35 -13.90
N PHE A 154 -3.53 -27.04 -15.04
CA PHE A 154 -3.77 -27.72 -16.31
C PHE A 154 -2.69 -28.75 -16.64
N ILE A 155 -1.80 -29.07 -15.69
CA ILE A 155 -0.65 -29.93 -15.92
C ILE A 155 -1.01 -31.40 -15.92
N LYS A 156 -0.33 -32.11 -16.78
CA LYS A 156 -0.28 -33.56 -16.81
C LYS A 156 0.11 -34.13 -15.44
N GLU A 157 -0.49 -35.23 -15.08
CA GLU A 157 -0.31 -35.98 -13.82
C GLU A 157 1.12 -36.13 -13.31
N SER A 158 2.15 -36.04 -14.21
CA SER A 158 3.56 -36.17 -13.88
C SER A 158 4.16 -35.05 -13.03
N ASP A 159 3.51 -33.87 -12.99
CA ASP A 159 4.10 -32.67 -12.40
C ASP A 159 3.51 -32.30 -11.02
N VAL A 160 2.63 -33.13 -10.48
CA VAL A 160 1.92 -32.90 -9.20
C VAL A 160 2.87 -32.79 -7.99
N LYS A 161 4.09 -33.31 -8.09
CA LYS A 161 5.07 -33.26 -6.97
C LYS A 161 5.59 -31.86 -6.63
N GLU A 162 5.50 -30.92 -7.54
CA GLU A 162 5.97 -29.53 -7.31
C GLU A 162 4.92 -28.62 -6.66
N ILE A 163 3.66 -29.04 -6.64
CA ILE A 163 2.52 -28.22 -6.16
C ILE A 163 2.55 -28.03 -4.62
N SER A 164 3.27 -28.88 -3.89
CA SER A 164 3.41 -28.78 -2.43
C SER A 164 4.15 -27.53 -1.91
N LYS A 165 4.75 -26.73 -2.80
CA LYS A 165 5.48 -25.50 -2.46
C LYS A 165 4.65 -24.21 -2.58
N LEU A 166 3.33 -24.30 -2.73
CA LEU A 166 2.47 -23.17 -3.09
C LEU A 166 1.69 -22.53 -1.93
N ASP A 167 2.22 -22.49 -0.71
CA ASP A 167 1.46 -22.06 0.47
C ASP A 167 0.86 -20.65 0.37
N ASP A 168 1.59 -19.67 -0.12
CA ASP A 168 1.06 -18.30 -0.21
C ASP A 168 0.07 -18.12 -1.37
N GLU A 169 0.29 -18.80 -2.46
CA GLU A 169 -0.59 -18.80 -3.63
C GLU A 169 -1.90 -19.54 -3.33
N THR A 170 -1.85 -20.57 -2.48
CA THR A 170 -3.01 -21.31 -1.99
C THR A 170 -3.92 -20.42 -1.13
N LYS A 171 -3.36 -19.59 -0.27
CA LYS A 171 -4.12 -18.63 0.56
C LYS A 171 -4.86 -17.59 -0.28
N GLU A 172 -4.24 -17.11 -1.35
CA GLU A 172 -4.87 -16.12 -2.23
C GLU A 172 -5.99 -16.73 -3.07
N THR A 173 -5.80 -17.94 -3.58
CA THR A 173 -6.85 -18.70 -4.27
C THR A 173 -8.05 -18.96 -3.35
N TYR A 174 -7.80 -19.32 -2.09
CA TYR A 174 -8.84 -19.48 -1.09
C TYR A 174 -9.64 -18.20 -0.85
N LYS A 175 -8.97 -17.06 -0.74
CA LYS A 175 -9.64 -15.76 -0.59
C LYS A 175 -10.53 -15.43 -1.79
N LEU A 176 -10.04 -15.73 -3.00
CA LEU A 176 -10.81 -15.54 -4.23
C LEU A 176 -12.06 -16.41 -4.25
N ILE A 177 -11.91 -17.71 -3.95
CA ILE A 177 -13.04 -18.65 -3.89
C ILE A 177 -14.09 -18.17 -2.88
N LYS A 178 -13.64 -17.82 -1.66
CA LYS A 178 -14.54 -17.33 -0.62
C LYS A 178 -15.31 -16.08 -1.04
N ARG A 179 -14.65 -15.17 -1.68
CA ARG A 179 -15.27 -13.94 -2.20
C ARG A 179 -16.26 -14.22 -3.32
N ILE A 180 -15.94 -15.10 -4.27
CA ILE A 180 -16.87 -15.50 -5.31
C ILE A 180 -18.11 -16.17 -4.70
N LEU A 181 -17.94 -17.00 -3.69
CA LEU A 181 -19.06 -17.63 -2.96
C LEU A 181 -19.93 -16.62 -2.21
N GLU A 182 -19.33 -15.60 -1.61
CA GLU A 182 -20.06 -14.50 -0.97
C GLU A 182 -20.90 -13.71 -1.98
N GLU A 183 -20.35 -13.42 -3.15
CA GLU A 183 -21.06 -12.73 -4.24
C GLU A 183 -22.22 -13.57 -4.80
N THR A 184 -22.03 -14.89 -4.97
CA THR A 184 -23.11 -15.80 -5.40
C THR A 184 -24.23 -15.90 -4.37
N ASN A 185 -23.90 -15.90 -3.09
CA ASN A 185 -24.91 -15.97 -2.02
C ASN A 185 -25.72 -14.67 -1.89
N ASN A 186 -25.19 -13.55 -2.35
CA ASN A 186 -25.87 -12.25 -2.34
C ASN A 186 -26.77 -12.01 -3.56
N ASN A 187 -27.11 -13.04 -4.33
CA ASN A 187 -27.89 -12.95 -5.57
C ASN A 187 -27.33 -12.01 -6.65
N ASN A 188 -26.05 -11.68 -6.58
CA ASN A 188 -25.41 -10.92 -7.64
C ASN A 188 -25.27 -11.78 -8.89
N SER A 189 -25.91 -11.38 -9.96
CA SER A 189 -25.83 -12.04 -11.27
C SER A 189 -24.43 -11.92 -11.91
N ILE A 190 -23.57 -11.09 -11.35
CA ILE A 190 -22.28 -10.73 -11.93
C ILE A 190 -21.18 -11.13 -10.94
N LEU A 191 -20.61 -12.30 -11.18
CA LEU A 191 -19.40 -12.73 -10.47
C LEU A 191 -18.20 -11.94 -11.02
N LYS A 192 -18.00 -10.75 -10.49
CA LYS A 192 -16.81 -9.97 -10.80
C LYS A 192 -15.61 -10.57 -10.08
N ALA A 193 -14.75 -11.26 -10.81
CA ALA A 193 -13.35 -11.29 -10.43
C ALA A 193 -12.86 -9.84 -10.54
N THR A 194 -12.99 -9.10 -9.46
CA THR A 194 -12.62 -7.69 -9.46
C THR A 194 -11.10 -7.61 -9.45
N GLU A 195 -10.52 -7.43 -10.62
CA GLU A 195 -9.26 -6.71 -10.67
C GLU A 195 -9.51 -5.34 -10.05
N LYS A 196 -8.65 -5.01 -9.11
CA LYS A 196 -8.63 -3.64 -8.60
C LYS A 196 -8.18 -2.74 -9.73
N THR A 197 -9.08 -1.96 -10.26
CA THR A 197 -8.79 -1.06 -11.37
C THR A 197 -7.81 0.02 -10.90
N ASP A 198 -6.77 0.27 -11.67
CA ASP A 198 -5.86 1.38 -11.41
C ASP A 198 -6.42 2.68 -12.03
N PRO A 199 -6.91 3.64 -11.24
CA PRO A 199 -7.40 4.90 -11.76
C PRO A 199 -6.30 5.94 -12.03
N THR A 200 -5.02 5.58 -11.94
CA THR A 200 -3.89 6.48 -12.22
C THR A 200 -3.95 7.10 -13.62
N PRO A 201 -4.26 6.36 -14.71
CA PRO A 201 -4.39 6.94 -16.05
C PRO A 201 -5.51 7.99 -16.14
N LEU A 202 -6.67 7.71 -15.49
CA LEU A 202 -7.78 8.68 -15.41
C LEU A 202 -7.33 9.96 -14.71
N ALA A 203 -6.79 9.82 -13.51
CA ALA A 203 -6.38 10.96 -12.70
C ALA A 203 -5.30 11.80 -13.39
N ARG A 204 -4.35 11.14 -14.09
CA ARG A 204 -3.36 11.82 -14.94
C ARG A 204 -4.01 12.61 -16.07
N SER A 205 -4.96 12.03 -16.79
CA SER A 205 -5.69 12.68 -17.87
C SER A 205 -6.48 13.90 -17.38
N VAL A 206 -7.15 13.78 -16.24
CA VAL A 206 -7.89 14.88 -15.60
C VAL A 206 -6.94 15.99 -15.16
N TRP A 207 -5.86 15.64 -14.47
CA TRP A 207 -4.85 16.59 -14.04
C TRP A 207 -4.25 17.38 -15.22
N GLN A 208 -3.89 16.69 -16.30
CA GLN A 208 -3.36 17.34 -17.51
C GLN A 208 -4.36 18.33 -18.09
N SER A 209 -5.65 17.97 -18.18
CA SER A 209 -6.69 18.89 -18.68
C SER A 209 -6.80 20.13 -17.80
N ILE A 210 -6.82 19.96 -16.47
CA ILE A 210 -6.88 21.07 -15.52
C ILE A 210 -5.64 21.96 -15.66
N TYR A 211 -4.44 21.38 -15.65
CA TYR A 211 -3.18 22.11 -15.73
C TYR A 211 -3.03 22.91 -17.04
N ILE A 212 -3.36 22.29 -18.19
CA ILE A 212 -3.27 22.96 -19.49
C ILE A 212 -4.26 24.13 -19.59
N SER A 213 -5.48 23.93 -19.06
CA SER A 213 -6.56 24.93 -19.15
C SER A 213 -6.36 26.10 -18.19
N THR A 214 -5.86 25.85 -16.98
CA THR A 214 -5.75 26.89 -15.95
C THR A 214 -4.34 27.47 -15.85
N LYS A 215 -3.31 26.71 -16.22
CA LYS A 215 -1.89 27.00 -15.96
C LYS A 215 -1.59 27.29 -14.49
N ASP A 216 -2.44 26.78 -13.62
CA ASP A 216 -2.34 26.95 -12.18
C ASP A 216 -1.20 26.09 -11.59
N ASN A 217 -0.92 26.28 -10.31
CA ASN A 217 0.07 25.49 -9.61
C ASN A 217 -0.23 23.97 -9.75
N PRO A 218 0.75 23.13 -10.15
CA PRO A 218 0.56 21.69 -10.28
C PRO A 218 -0.10 21.00 -9.07
N THR A 219 0.18 21.51 -7.89
CA THR A 219 -0.39 21.02 -6.65
C THR A 219 -1.87 21.38 -6.53
N ALA A 220 -2.27 22.63 -6.85
CA ALA A 220 -3.68 23.03 -6.87
C ALA A 220 -4.51 22.16 -7.83
N CYS A 221 -3.95 21.86 -9.00
CA CYS A 221 -4.59 20.94 -9.96
C CYS A 221 -4.85 19.56 -9.34
N LEU A 222 -3.89 19.02 -8.59
CA LEU A 222 -4.02 17.72 -7.93
C LEU A 222 -5.19 17.69 -6.92
N TYR A 223 -5.39 18.75 -6.12
CA TYR A 223 -6.51 18.77 -5.15
C TYR A 223 -7.87 18.74 -5.82
N ASN A 224 -8.00 19.37 -6.98
CA ASN A 224 -9.25 19.32 -7.74
C ASN A 224 -9.47 17.92 -8.35
N VAL A 225 -8.42 17.24 -8.79
CA VAL A 225 -8.50 15.83 -9.19
C VAL A 225 -8.99 14.97 -8.03
N VAL A 226 -8.40 15.13 -6.84
CA VAL A 226 -8.79 14.37 -5.64
C VAL A 226 -10.21 14.69 -5.20
N GLU A 227 -10.61 15.96 -5.22
CA GLU A 227 -11.98 16.36 -4.84
C GLU A 227 -13.03 15.72 -5.77
N ILE A 228 -12.86 15.82 -7.10
CA ILE A 228 -13.81 15.20 -8.03
C ILE A 228 -13.74 13.66 -7.96
N PHE A 229 -12.56 13.10 -7.69
CA PHE A 229 -12.43 11.68 -7.42
C PHE A 229 -13.25 11.27 -6.18
N ILE A 230 -13.13 11.97 -5.06
CA ILE A 230 -13.90 11.70 -3.83
C ILE A 230 -15.40 11.86 -4.08
N PHE A 231 -15.82 12.89 -4.82
CA PHE A 231 -17.22 13.07 -5.20
C PHE A 231 -17.77 11.85 -5.96
N LYS A 232 -17.09 11.44 -7.04
CA LYS A 232 -17.48 10.24 -7.80
C LYS A 232 -17.44 8.99 -6.93
N PHE A 233 -16.40 8.83 -6.13
CA PHE A 233 -16.20 7.66 -5.27
C PHE A 233 -17.30 7.51 -4.21
N LEU A 234 -17.67 8.60 -3.52
CA LEU A 234 -18.77 8.59 -2.55
C LEU A 234 -20.13 8.33 -3.20
N SER A 235 -20.32 8.80 -4.44
CA SER A 235 -21.50 8.49 -5.22
C SER A 235 -21.57 7.00 -5.58
N ASP A 236 -20.46 6.43 -6.06
CA ASP A 236 -20.39 5.01 -6.41
C ASP A 236 -20.59 4.08 -5.20
N LEU A 237 -20.11 4.49 -4.02
CA LEU A 237 -20.37 3.79 -2.75
C LEU A 237 -21.82 3.93 -2.25
N GLY A 238 -22.67 4.73 -2.93
CA GLY A 238 -24.04 4.98 -2.51
C GLY A 238 -24.17 5.84 -1.24
N VAL A 239 -23.12 6.57 -0.88
CA VAL A 239 -23.13 7.57 0.20
C VAL A 239 -23.88 8.81 -0.27
N LEU A 240 -23.53 9.35 -1.44
CA LEU A 240 -24.25 10.44 -2.09
C LEU A 240 -25.36 9.88 -2.97
N LYS A 241 -26.59 10.37 -2.76
CA LYS A 241 -27.79 9.86 -3.45
C LYS A 241 -28.64 10.97 -4.03
N GLY A 242 -29.50 10.61 -4.98
CA GLY A 242 -30.47 11.54 -5.59
C GLY A 242 -29.77 12.76 -6.17
N VAL A 243 -30.23 13.97 -5.83
CA VAL A 243 -29.68 15.23 -6.36
C VAL A 243 -28.22 15.49 -5.99
N ASN A 244 -27.69 14.81 -4.97
CA ASN A 244 -26.30 14.92 -4.52
C ASN A 244 -25.35 13.96 -5.25
N SER A 245 -25.87 13.04 -6.08
CA SER A 245 -25.08 11.99 -6.73
C SER A 245 -24.33 12.50 -7.98
N PHE A 246 -23.27 11.79 -8.33
CA PHE A 246 -22.52 12.04 -9.55
C PHE A 246 -23.38 11.80 -10.80
N ASP A 247 -24.18 10.76 -10.80
CA ASP A 247 -25.05 10.42 -11.93
C ASP A 247 -26.10 11.51 -12.17
N TYR A 248 -26.63 12.12 -11.12
CA TYR A 248 -27.55 13.24 -11.25
C TYR A 248 -26.84 14.46 -11.88
N VAL A 249 -25.63 14.79 -11.45
CA VAL A 249 -24.84 15.88 -12.06
C VAL A 249 -24.59 15.60 -13.54
N LEU A 250 -24.33 14.35 -13.92
CA LEU A 250 -24.15 13.95 -15.31
C LEU A 250 -25.46 14.10 -16.12
N GLU A 251 -26.61 13.73 -15.54
CA GLU A 251 -27.92 13.89 -16.16
C GLU A 251 -28.29 15.37 -16.37
N LEU A 252 -27.95 16.26 -15.43
CA LEU A 252 -28.22 17.68 -15.57
C LEU A 252 -27.62 18.31 -16.83
N TYR A 253 -26.49 17.80 -17.34
CA TYR A 253 -25.91 18.27 -18.61
C TYR A 253 -26.76 18.02 -19.85
N LYS A 254 -27.84 17.22 -19.73
CA LYS A 254 -28.79 16.98 -20.84
C LYS A 254 -29.81 18.12 -20.96
N THR A 255 -30.06 18.84 -19.87
CA THR A 255 -31.13 19.87 -19.79
C THR A 255 -30.63 21.25 -19.40
N GLU A 256 -29.48 21.35 -18.75
CA GLU A 256 -28.95 22.56 -18.17
C GLU A 256 -27.59 22.99 -18.78
N ASP A 257 -27.30 24.26 -18.73
CA ASP A 257 -26.00 24.79 -19.16
C ASP A 257 -24.88 24.45 -18.17
N ASN A 258 -23.63 24.50 -18.65
CA ASN A 258 -22.45 24.13 -17.86
C ASN A 258 -22.32 24.95 -16.55
N LYS A 259 -22.72 26.23 -16.57
CA LYS A 259 -22.62 27.11 -15.39
C LYS A 259 -23.65 26.73 -14.33
N THR A 260 -24.86 26.37 -14.74
CA THR A 260 -25.91 25.88 -13.87
C THR A 260 -25.51 24.56 -13.19
N VAL A 261 -24.94 23.63 -13.96
CA VAL A 261 -24.45 22.35 -13.41
C VAL A 261 -23.32 22.57 -12.41
N LEU A 262 -22.36 23.46 -12.71
CA LEU A 262 -21.30 23.77 -11.75
C LEU A 262 -21.83 24.45 -10.47
N LYS A 263 -22.85 25.34 -10.58
CA LYS A 263 -23.53 25.91 -9.42
C LYS A 263 -24.19 24.83 -8.56
N HIS A 264 -24.86 23.86 -9.20
CA HIS A 264 -25.47 22.73 -8.50
C HIS A 264 -24.42 21.91 -7.75
N TYR A 265 -23.32 21.53 -8.41
CA TYR A 265 -22.22 20.85 -7.73
C TYR A 265 -21.73 21.64 -6.52
N ALA A 266 -21.41 22.92 -6.68
CA ALA A 266 -20.83 23.74 -5.64
C ALA A 266 -21.76 23.91 -4.42
N LYS A 267 -23.07 24.11 -4.66
CA LYS A 267 -24.03 24.45 -3.62
C LYS A 267 -24.81 23.27 -3.04
N THR A 268 -24.77 22.13 -3.72
CA THR A 268 -25.54 20.94 -3.33
C THR A 268 -24.63 19.76 -3.04
N CYS A 269 -23.93 19.25 -4.05
CA CYS A 269 -23.12 18.05 -3.87
C CYS A 269 -21.91 18.27 -2.93
N ARG A 270 -21.19 19.37 -3.14
CA ARG A 270 -19.98 19.68 -2.35
C ARG A 270 -20.31 20.01 -0.90
N GLU A 271 -21.41 20.75 -0.66
CA GLU A 271 -21.86 21.05 0.70
C GLU A 271 -22.35 19.78 1.43
N GLU A 272 -22.99 18.84 0.72
CA GLU A 272 -23.35 17.54 1.29
C GLU A 272 -22.09 16.75 1.71
N ILE A 273 -21.05 16.72 0.88
CA ILE A 273 -19.79 16.08 1.26
C ILE A 273 -19.19 16.71 2.51
N ARG A 274 -19.24 18.05 2.60
CA ARG A 274 -18.74 18.80 3.76
C ARG A 274 -19.57 18.57 5.03
N SER A 275 -20.87 18.36 4.88
CA SER A 275 -21.76 18.02 5.99
C SER A 275 -21.52 16.60 6.51
N LEU A 276 -21.34 15.64 5.60
CA LEU A 276 -21.08 14.23 5.96
C LEU A 276 -19.66 14.01 6.53
N PHE A 277 -18.71 14.83 6.10
CA PHE A 277 -17.30 14.76 6.49
C PHE A 277 -16.83 16.15 6.94
N GLU A 278 -17.33 16.55 8.11
CA GLU A 278 -17.01 17.84 8.71
C GLU A 278 -15.49 18.01 8.90
N ALA A 279 -15.07 19.29 8.91
CA ALA A 279 -13.70 19.63 9.20
C ALA A 279 -13.31 19.23 10.63
N GLY A 280 -12.09 18.77 10.82
CA GLY A 280 -11.54 18.55 12.16
C GLY A 280 -11.22 19.88 12.88
N ASP A 281 -10.79 19.79 14.13
CA ASP A 281 -10.39 20.95 14.95
C ASP A 281 -9.26 21.76 14.30
N ASP A 282 -8.47 21.10 13.44
CA ASP A 282 -7.40 21.71 12.64
C ASP A 282 -7.91 22.45 11.37
N GLY A 283 -9.24 22.52 11.18
CA GLY A 283 -9.90 23.15 10.03
C GLY A 283 -9.70 22.40 8.71
N THR A 284 -9.15 21.17 8.71
CA THR A 284 -8.95 20.38 7.49
C THR A 284 -10.05 19.34 7.32
N THR A 285 -10.40 19.05 6.06
CA THR A 285 -11.42 18.09 5.63
C THR A 285 -10.88 17.13 4.59
N ILE A 286 -11.71 16.29 3.98
CA ILE A 286 -11.33 15.34 2.92
C ILE A 286 -11.26 15.96 1.52
N ILE A 287 -11.77 17.20 1.32
CA ILE A 287 -11.79 17.90 0.03
C ILE A 287 -11.36 19.36 0.20
N ASN A 288 -10.60 19.89 -0.76
CA ASN A 288 -10.12 21.28 -0.72
C ASN A 288 -9.74 21.84 -2.10
N GLY A 289 -10.42 21.43 -3.16
CA GLY A 289 -10.20 21.99 -4.49
C GLY A 289 -10.66 23.45 -4.56
N THR A 290 -9.91 24.30 -5.26
CA THR A 290 -10.19 25.74 -5.40
C THR A 290 -10.33 26.20 -6.84
N ILE A 291 -10.17 25.31 -7.83
CA ILE A 291 -10.29 25.66 -9.25
C ILE A 291 -11.75 25.73 -9.70
N PHE A 292 -12.60 24.80 -9.24
CA PHE A 292 -14.02 24.78 -9.59
C PHE A 292 -14.89 25.54 -8.61
N VAL A 293 -14.47 25.60 -7.34
CA VAL A 293 -15.20 26.25 -6.25
C VAL A 293 -14.20 27.05 -5.41
N ASN A 294 -14.48 28.31 -5.17
CA ASN A 294 -13.67 29.18 -4.32
C ASN A 294 -13.71 28.71 -2.84
N LYS A 295 -12.82 29.28 -2.01
CA LYS A 295 -12.77 29.01 -0.57
C LYS A 295 -14.08 29.35 0.16
N ASP A 296 -14.78 30.38 -0.27
CA ASP A 296 -16.08 30.81 0.24
C ASP A 296 -17.26 29.94 -0.22
N GLY A 297 -17.00 28.87 -0.97
CA GLY A 297 -18.01 27.97 -1.52
C GLY A 297 -18.71 28.51 -2.78
N SER A 298 -18.29 29.64 -3.34
CA SER A 298 -18.85 30.15 -4.58
C SER A 298 -18.27 29.44 -5.81
N PRO A 299 -19.07 29.11 -6.85
CA PRO A 299 -18.61 28.43 -8.04
C PRO A 299 -17.77 29.34 -8.93
N VAL A 300 -16.66 28.83 -9.47
CA VAL A 300 -15.80 29.53 -10.45
C VAL A 300 -16.39 29.34 -11.85
N LEU A 301 -17.37 30.16 -12.24
CA LEU A 301 -18.17 29.98 -13.46
C LEU A 301 -17.34 29.98 -14.75
N SER A 302 -16.17 30.60 -14.77
CA SER A 302 -15.24 30.55 -15.91
C SER A 302 -14.70 29.13 -16.16
N GLN A 303 -14.71 28.26 -15.17
CA GLN A 303 -14.24 26.90 -15.26
C GLN A 303 -15.35 25.86 -15.55
N ALA A 304 -16.57 26.29 -15.84
CA ALA A 304 -17.72 25.41 -16.02
C ALA A 304 -17.53 24.39 -17.17
N THR A 305 -16.87 24.79 -18.27
CA THR A 305 -16.56 23.87 -19.38
C THR A 305 -15.51 22.84 -19.01
N LEU A 306 -14.47 23.25 -18.28
CA LEU A 306 -13.44 22.34 -17.77
C LEU A 306 -14.03 21.36 -16.75
N PHE A 307 -14.96 21.83 -15.91
CA PHE A 307 -15.67 20.96 -14.97
C PHE A 307 -16.46 19.87 -15.71
N LYS A 308 -17.21 20.23 -16.80
CA LYS A 308 -17.91 19.27 -17.64
C LYS A 308 -16.96 18.21 -18.21
N ASP A 309 -15.84 18.63 -18.84
CA ASP A 309 -14.84 17.72 -19.39
C ASP A 309 -14.31 16.75 -18.32
N THR A 310 -14.11 17.26 -17.10
CA THR A 310 -13.69 16.45 -15.95
C THR A 310 -14.74 15.41 -15.57
N ILE A 311 -16.00 15.80 -15.41
CA ILE A 311 -17.11 14.90 -15.08
C ILE A 311 -17.27 13.81 -16.15
N GLU A 312 -17.22 14.17 -17.43
CA GLU A 312 -17.31 13.23 -18.55
C GLU A 312 -16.19 12.19 -18.55
N LYS A 313 -14.95 12.57 -18.20
CA LYS A 313 -13.83 11.65 -18.07
C LYS A 313 -14.04 10.63 -16.95
N TYR A 314 -14.52 11.08 -15.79
CA TYR A 314 -14.87 10.16 -14.70
C TYR A 314 -16.04 9.25 -15.06
N ALA A 315 -17.06 9.76 -15.74
CA ALA A 315 -18.18 8.96 -16.22
C ALA A 315 -17.74 7.87 -17.21
N LYS A 316 -16.85 8.21 -18.15
CA LYS A 316 -16.28 7.27 -19.12
C LYS A 316 -15.43 6.18 -18.47
N PHE A 317 -14.73 6.50 -17.41
CA PHE A 317 -13.93 5.52 -16.65
C PHE A 317 -14.81 4.46 -15.98
N GLY A 318 -15.98 4.83 -15.47
CA GLY A 318 -16.95 3.96 -14.84
C GLY A 318 -16.86 3.93 -13.31
N ASP A 319 -17.08 2.77 -12.71
CA ASP A 319 -17.23 2.59 -11.27
C ASP A 319 -15.87 2.60 -10.53
N LEU A 320 -15.80 3.36 -9.44
CA LEU A 320 -14.60 3.50 -8.61
C LEU A 320 -14.59 2.60 -7.36
N ARG A 321 -15.63 1.80 -7.08
CA ARG A 321 -15.70 0.95 -5.87
C ARG A 321 -14.54 -0.05 -5.79
N ASN A 322 -14.15 -0.60 -6.92
CA ASN A 322 -13.14 -1.67 -7.02
C ASN A 322 -11.75 -1.16 -7.42
N ILE A 323 -11.39 0.04 -7.01
CA ILE A 323 -10.06 0.59 -7.28
C ILE A 323 -8.98 -0.06 -6.41
N ASP A 324 -7.76 -0.15 -6.95
CA ASP A 324 -6.60 -0.46 -6.14
C ASP A 324 -6.36 0.64 -5.09
N LYS A 325 -6.47 0.27 -3.82
CA LYS A 325 -6.30 1.20 -2.70
C LYS A 325 -4.90 1.82 -2.62
N GLY A 326 -3.93 1.19 -3.25
CA GLY A 326 -2.56 1.71 -3.38
C GLY A 326 -2.35 2.68 -4.54
N PHE A 327 -3.37 2.94 -5.39
CA PHE A 327 -3.22 3.82 -6.56
C PHE A 327 -2.83 5.25 -6.18
N LYS A 328 -3.21 5.70 -5.02
CA LYS A 328 -2.97 7.08 -4.58
C LYS A 328 -1.50 7.38 -4.39
N THR A 329 -0.76 6.46 -3.80
CA THR A 329 0.69 6.62 -3.71
C THR A 329 1.28 6.71 -5.12
N ARG A 330 0.82 5.87 -6.06
CA ARG A 330 1.21 5.94 -7.46
C ARG A 330 0.76 7.25 -8.12
N LEU A 331 -0.43 7.72 -7.79
CA LEU A 331 -0.95 9.00 -8.27
C LEU A 331 -0.04 10.16 -7.85
N PHE A 332 0.29 10.23 -6.56
CA PHE A 332 1.16 11.26 -6.01
C PHE A 332 2.58 11.17 -6.57
N GLU A 333 3.16 9.98 -6.61
CA GLU A 333 4.47 9.76 -7.23
C GLU A 333 4.49 10.23 -8.68
N THR A 334 3.40 9.98 -9.43
CA THR A 334 3.28 10.40 -10.83
C THR A 334 3.26 11.93 -10.97
N PHE A 335 2.56 12.64 -10.09
CA PHE A 335 2.50 14.10 -10.13
C PHE A 335 3.80 14.75 -9.65
N LEU A 336 4.44 14.18 -8.64
CA LEU A 336 5.77 14.62 -8.20
C LEU A 336 6.81 14.51 -9.32
N LYS A 337 6.74 13.45 -10.13
CA LYS A 337 7.61 13.28 -11.29
C LYS A 337 7.46 14.40 -12.34
N GLN A 338 6.27 14.99 -12.47
CA GLN A 338 5.93 16.01 -13.46
C GLN A 338 6.15 17.44 -12.96
N SER A 339 6.25 17.67 -11.66
CA SER A 339 6.46 19.00 -11.09
C SER A 339 7.91 19.47 -11.27
N LYS A 340 8.11 20.69 -11.81
CA LYS A 340 9.43 21.33 -11.89
C LYS A 340 9.98 21.70 -10.50
N ASP A 341 9.11 21.95 -9.51
CA ASP A 341 9.47 22.23 -8.12
C ASP A 341 9.60 20.95 -7.28
N LYS A 342 10.44 20.03 -7.74
CA LYS A 342 10.72 18.75 -7.08
C LYS A 342 11.17 18.91 -5.63
N SER A 343 11.77 20.04 -5.26
CA SER A 343 12.32 20.29 -3.94
C SER A 343 11.27 20.53 -2.86
N LYS A 344 10.11 21.08 -3.19
CA LYS A 344 9.07 21.44 -2.21
C LYS A 344 8.08 20.30 -1.91
N LEU A 345 7.66 19.56 -2.93
CA LEU A 345 6.67 18.49 -2.80
C LEU A 345 7.28 17.15 -2.39
N GLY A 346 8.51 16.91 -2.74
CA GLY A 346 9.13 15.62 -2.57
C GLY A 346 9.71 15.34 -1.20
N GLN A 347 9.80 16.34 -0.32
CA GLN A 347 10.20 16.12 1.08
C GLN A 347 9.20 15.22 1.84
N PHE A 348 8.01 15.03 1.30
CA PHE A 348 6.88 14.38 1.98
C PHE A 348 6.64 12.93 1.55
N PHE A 349 7.49 12.37 0.67
CA PHE A 349 7.15 11.10 0.03
C PHE A 349 8.15 9.98 0.30
N THR A 350 7.70 8.99 1.03
CA THR A 350 8.42 7.71 1.16
C THR A 350 7.93 6.75 0.05
N PRO A 351 8.84 6.17 -0.76
CA PRO A 351 8.45 5.20 -1.78
C PRO A 351 7.62 4.06 -1.20
N ARG A 352 6.53 3.69 -1.89
CA ARG A 352 5.59 2.69 -1.38
C ARG A 352 6.26 1.35 -1.06
N LYS A 353 7.23 0.93 -1.87
CA LYS A 353 7.98 -0.31 -1.62
C LYS A 353 8.71 -0.26 -0.28
N VAL A 354 9.26 0.91 0.08
CA VAL A 354 9.91 1.14 1.38
C VAL A 354 8.88 1.16 2.51
N VAL A 355 7.76 1.89 2.33
CA VAL A 355 6.67 1.89 3.31
C VAL A 355 6.19 0.48 3.59
N LYS A 356 5.88 -0.29 2.54
CA LYS A 356 5.42 -1.66 2.65
C LYS A 356 6.43 -2.56 3.36
N GLY A 357 7.70 -2.50 2.93
CA GLY A 357 8.77 -3.31 3.53
C GLY A 357 8.91 -3.05 5.03
N ILE A 358 8.90 -1.77 5.44
CA ILE A 358 9.00 -1.39 6.86
C ILE A 358 7.76 -1.84 7.65
N VAL A 359 6.57 -1.60 7.14
CA VAL A 359 5.31 -1.95 7.83
C VAL A 359 5.19 -3.47 8.01
N GLU A 360 5.65 -4.26 7.05
CA GLU A 360 5.68 -5.74 7.14
C GLU A 360 6.74 -6.28 8.12
N MET A 361 7.71 -5.45 8.54
CA MET A 361 8.66 -5.78 9.61
C MET A 361 8.10 -5.50 11.02
N ALA A 362 7.11 -4.63 11.13
CA ALA A 362 6.54 -4.22 12.42
C ALA A 362 5.56 -5.24 12.98
N ASP A 363 5.39 -5.26 14.30
CA ASP A 363 4.40 -6.08 14.98
C ASP A 363 3.03 -5.38 15.01
N LEU A 364 2.30 -5.49 13.91
CA LEU A 364 1.01 -4.81 13.72
C LEU A 364 -0.12 -5.42 14.54
N ASP A 365 -0.12 -6.73 14.73
CA ASP A 365 -1.26 -7.45 15.34
C ASP A 365 -1.37 -7.17 16.83
N ASN A 366 -0.25 -7.00 17.51
CA ASN A 366 -0.17 -6.67 18.93
C ASN A 366 -0.24 -5.16 19.21
N ALA A 367 -0.07 -4.31 18.20
CA ALA A 367 -0.11 -2.86 18.37
C ALA A 367 -1.50 -2.38 18.82
N LYS A 368 -1.50 -1.50 19.82
CA LYS A 368 -2.70 -0.80 20.33
C LYS A 368 -2.68 0.68 19.98
N PHE A 369 -1.51 1.24 19.75
CA PHE A 369 -1.35 2.63 19.37
C PHE A 369 -0.18 2.76 18.36
N ILE A 370 -0.52 3.07 17.10
CA ILE A 370 0.43 3.33 16.01
C ILE A 370 0.51 4.83 15.78
N CYS A 371 1.71 5.39 15.71
CA CYS A 371 1.94 6.81 15.47
C CYS A 371 2.96 7.03 14.35
N ASP A 372 2.64 7.97 13.45
CA ASP A 372 3.60 8.59 12.54
C ASP A 372 3.64 10.10 12.84
N PRO A 373 4.65 10.56 13.60
CA PRO A 373 4.75 11.96 14.01
C PRO A 373 5.10 12.93 12.86
N PHE A 374 5.40 12.43 11.67
CA PHE A 374 5.74 13.21 10.46
C PHE A 374 5.08 12.59 9.24
N CYS A 375 3.75 12.44 9.29
CA CYS A 375 3.01 11.48 8.48
C CYS A 375 2.87 11.84 6.99
N GLY A 376 3.09 13.09 6.61
CA GLY A 376 2.82 13.56 5.26
C GLY A 376 1.41 13.16 4.79
N VAL A 377 1.32 12.38 3.72
CA VAL A 377 0.04 11.87 3.18
C VAL A 377 -0.46 10.59 3.86
N GLY A 378 0.09 10.22 5.01
CA GLY A 378 -0.39 9.12 5.85
C GLY A 378 0.07 7.73 5.43
N GLY A 379 1.15 7.61 4.66
CA GLY A 379 1.62 6.31 4.13
C GLY A 379 1.82 5.26 5.22
N PHE A 380 2.60 5.55 6.26
CA PHE A 380 2.88 4.61 7.35
C PHE A 380 1.70 4.35 8.28
N VAL A 381 0.76 5.29 8.40
CA VAL A 381 -0.47 5.09 9.20
C VAL A 381 -1.46 4.20 8.45
N LEU A 382 -1.50 4.26 7.13
CA LEU A 382 -2.54 3.63 6.32
C LEU A 382 -2.13 2.28 5.68
N GLU A 383 -0.85 2.07 5.36
CA GLU A 383 -0.39 0.80 4.79
C GLU A 383 -0.70 -0.42 5.68
N PRO A 384 -0.67 -0.31 7.03
CA PRO A 384 -1.11 -1.39 7.92
C PRO A 384 -2.49 -1.96 7.60
N PHE A 385 -3.44 -1.14 7.11
CA PHE A 385 -4.77 -1.62 6.71
C PHE A 385 -4.76 -2.56 5.49
N GLN A 386 -3.74 -2.48 4.64
CA GLN A 386 -3.61 -3.39 3.51
C GLN A 386 -2.96 -4.70 3.89
N ILE A 387 -2.05 -4.65 4.86
CA ILE A 387 -1.21 -5.77 5.26
C ILE A 387 -1.90 -6.63 6.32
N SER A 388 -2.52 -6.00 7.33
CA SER A 388 -3.16 -6.71 8.45
C SER A 388 -4.69 -6.64 8.38
N GLN A 389 -5.32 -7.78 8.10
CA GLN A 389 -6.77 -7.92 8.21
C GLN A 389 -7.23 -7.79 9.66
N THR A 390 -6.42 -8.26 10.61
CA THR A 390 -6.69 -8.12 12.06
C THR A 390 -6.82 -6.65 12.44
N LEU A 391 -5.93 -5.80 11.94
CA LEU A 391 -5.98 -4.36 12.19
C LEU A 391 -7.25 -3.73 11.58
N LYS A 392 -7.59 -4.09 10.35
CA LYS A 392 -8.82 -3.61 9.69
C LYS A 392 -10.08 -4.00 10.48
N ASN A 393 -10.11 -5.19 11.03
CA ASN A 393 -11.24 -5.67 11.84
C ASN A 393 -11.45 -4.84 13.12
N LYS A 394 -10.40 -4.19 13.65
CA LYS A 394 -10.48 -3.30 14.82
C LYS A 394 -11.31 -2.03 14.57
N PHE A 395 -11.66 -1.74 13.30
CA PHE A 395 -12.50 -0.61 12.87
C PHE A 395 -13.93 -1.01 12.50
N ILE A 396 -14.30 -2.28 12.59
CA ILE A 396 -15.65 -2.73 12.27
C ILE A 396 -16.64 -2.17 13.28
N PRO A 397 -17.75 -1.53 12.82
CA PRO A 397 -18.77 -1.01 13.72
C PRO A 397 -19.39 -2.12 14.58
N LYS A 398 -19.55 -1.85 15.88
CA LYS A 398 -20.23 -2.74 16.83
C LYS A 398 -21.45 -2.01 17.39
N ASN A 399 -22.63 -2.66 17.33
CA ASN A 399 -23.88 -2.09 17.84
C ASN A 399 -24.20 -0.69 17.29
N GLY A 400 -23.96 -0.45 16.00
CA GLY A 400 -24.20 0.84 15.34
C GLY A 400 -23.24 1.97 15.75
N LYS A 401 -22.10 1.63 16.39
CA LYS A 401 -21.08 2.60 16.78
C LYS A 401 -19.70 2.16 16.27
N ILE A 402 -18.93 3.15 15.82
CA ILE A 402 -17.53 2.97 15.45
C ILE A 402 -16.68 3.38 16.65
N LYS A 403 -16.10 2.39 17.30
CA LYS A 403 -15.11 2.58 18.37
C LYS A 403 -13.89 1.74 18.03
N PRO A 404 -12.87 2.30 17.37
CA PRO A 404 -11.68 1.56 17.03
C PRO A 404 -11.01 0.94 18.26
N GLU A 405 -10.62 -0.32 18.16
CA GLU A 405 -9.87 -1.03 19.21
C GLU A 405 -8.36 -0.73 19.16
N ILE A 406 -7.97 0.15 18.26
CA ILE A 406 -6.60 0.63 18.09
C ILE A 406 -6.62 2.14 17.86
N LYS A 407 -5.66 2.84 18.44
CA LYS A 407 -5.42 4.25 18.18
C LYS A 407 -4.44 4.39 17.03
N LEU A 408 -4.79 5.20 16.03
CA LEU A 408 -3.90 5.63 14.95
C LEU A 408 -3.70 7.13 15.07
N LEU A 409 -2.48 7.60 14.82
CA LEU A 409 -2.16 9.01 14.92
C LEU A 409 -1.12 9.39 13.87
N GLY A 410 -1.45 10.40 13.09
CA GLY A 410 -0.56 11.02 12.12
C GLY A 410 -0.53 12.54 12.33
N TYR A 411 0.66 13.09 12.48
CA TYR A 411 0.88 14.53 12.55
C TYR A 411 1.60 15.03 11.31
N ASP A 412 1.19 16.18 10.82
CA ASP A 412 1.96 16.97 9.87
C ASP A 412 1.95 18.44 10.29
N THR A 413 2.95 19.20 9.85
CA THR A 413 3.22 20.55 10.36
C THR A 413 3.25 21.56 9.23
N GLY A 414 2.72 22.75 9.49
CA GLY A 414 2.80 23.86 8.56
C GLY A 414 2.32 25.16 9.18
N ARG A 415 2.32 26.24 8.38
CA ARG A 415 1.79 27.53 8.81
C ARG A 415 0.31 27.60 8.55
N GLU A 416 -0.43 28.22 9.47
CA GLU A 416 -1.88 28.35 9.37
C GLU A 416 -2.33 29.11 8.12
N ASP A 417 -1.58 30.13 7.71
CA ASP A 417 -1.83 30.97 6.53
C ASP A 417 -1.41 30.30 5.21
N ASN A 418 -0.73 29.14 5.28
CA ASN A 418 -0.23 28.43 4.11
C ASN A 418 -1.10 27.22 3.77
N ASP A 419 -2.14 27.44 2.97
CA ASP A 419 -3.01 26.37 2.48
C ASP A 419 -2.28 25.26 1.75
N GLU A 420 -1.10 25.53 1.18
CA GLU A 420 -0.29 24.49 0.53
C GLU A 420 0.19 23.44 1.52
N GLN A 421 0.49 23.84 2.75
CA GLN A 421 0.96 22.94 3.79
C GLN A 421 -0.17 22.11 4.43
N LYS A 422 -1.39 22.68 4.58
CA LYS A 422 -2.58 21.92 5.03
C LYS A 422 -2.95 20.75 4.12
N ARG A 423 -2.52 20.82 2.90
CA ARG A 423 -2.91 19.90 1.83
C ARG A 423 -2.47 18.47 2.07
N THR A 424 -1.33 18.23 2.67
CA THR A 424 -0.83 16.88 3.00
C THR A 424 -1.80 16.12 3.90
N ILE A 425 -2.29 16.77 4.95
CA ILE A 425 -3.27 16.18 5.87
C ILE A 425 -4.63 15.94 5.19
N ILE A 426 -5.10 16.87 4.36
CA ILE A 426 -6.33 16.67 3.58
C ILE A 426 -6.22 15.42 2.71
N LEU A 427 -5.07 15.22 2.08
CA LEU A 427 -4.79 14.02 1.30
C LEU A 427 -4.71 12.77 2.17
N ALA A 428 -4.12 12.85 3.35
CA ALA A 428 -4.09 11.74 4.30
C ALA A 428 -5.51 11.35 4.74
N LYS A 429 -6.37 12.32 5.06
CA LYS A 429 -7.77 12.11 5.40
C LYS A 429 -8.56 11.49 4.24
N ALA A 430 -8.42 12.02 3.02
CA ALA A 430 -9.02 11.45 1.82
C ALA A 430 -8.51 10.02 1.55
N ASN A 431 -7.24 9.75 1.83
CA ASN A 431 -6.66 8.42 1.72
C ASN A 431 -7.31 7.45 2.71
N MET A 432 -7.47 7.85 3.96
CA MET A 432 -8.11 7.00 4.97
C MET A 432 -9.53 6.63 4.59
N LEU A 433 -10.31 7.56 4.06
CA LEU A 433 -11.66 7.29 3.58
C LEU A 433 -11.68 6.15 2.56
N ILE A 434 -10.74 6.12 1.61
CA ILE A 434 -10.69 5.04 0.61
C ILE A 434 -10.21 3.72 1.22
N TYR A 435 -9.29 3.74 2.20
CA TYR A 435 -8.91 2.52 2.90
C TYR A 435 -10.07 1.93 3.71
N LEU A 436 -10.95 2.77 4.24
CA LEU A 436 -12.15 2.38 4.98
C LEU A 436 -13.38 2.17 4.11
N SER A 437 -13.30 2.34 2.79
CA SER A 437 -14.43 2.34 1.88
C SER A 437 -15.37 1.13 2.01
N ASP A 438 -14.83 -0.07 2.20
CA ASP A 438 -15.63 -1.29 2.39
C ASP A 438 -16.50 -1.22 3.66
N LEU A 439 -16.03 -0.50 4.70
CA LEU A 439 -16.79 -0.29 5.94
C LEU A 439 -17.81 0.82 5.77
N VAL A 440 -17.46 1.88 5.04
CA VAL A 440 -18.34 3.01 4.72
C VAL A 440 -19.51 2.52 3.85
N GLU A 441 -19.24 1.74 2.78
CA GLU A 441 -20.26 1.17 1.91
C GLU A 441 -21.28 0.29 2.68
N LYS A 442 -20.77 -0.55 3.58
CA LYS A 442 -21.62 -1.45 4.40
C LYS A 442 -22.38 -0.71 5.51
N ASN A 443 -21.99 0.50 5.87
CA ASN A 443 -22.55 1.26 6.99
C ASN A 443 -22.80 2.75 6.61
N PRO A 444 -23.62 3.03 5.60
CA PRO A 444 -23.83 4.40 5.08
C PRO A 444 -24.42 5.39 6.09
N ASN A 445 -25.03 4.90 7.15
CA ASN A 445 -25.59 5.73 8.21
C ASN A 445 -24.57 6.16 9.28
N LEU A 446 -23.31 5.73 9.16
CA LEU A 446 -22.23 6.02 10.11
C LEU A 446 -21.16 6.97 9.56
N ASN A 447 -21.48 7.73 8.49
CA ASN A 447 -20.50 8.60 7.81
C ASN A 447 -19.91 9.66 8.74
N GLU A 448 -20.70 10.28 9.59
CA GLU A 448 -20.22 11.24 10.60
C GLU A 448 -19.24 10.59 11.59
N GLN A 449 -19.50 9.34 11.99
CA GLN A 449 -18.59 8.62 12.87
C GLN A 449 -17.29 8.24 12.16
N PHE A 450 -17.35 7.87 10.87
CA PHE A 450 -16.15 7.66 10.05
C PHE A 450 -15.37 8.97 9.90
N SER A 451 -16.05 10.09 9.67
CA SER A 451 -15.44 11.42 9.63
C SER A 451 -14.68 11.73 10.92
N LYS A 452 -15.31 11.47 12.07
CA LYS A 452 -14.66 11.64 13.37
C LYS A 452 -13.41 10.77 13.51
N VAL A 453 -13.48 9.50 13.16
CA VAL A 453 -12.30 8.58 13.19
C VAL A 453 -11.17 9.09 12.31
N ILE A 454 -11.49 9.60 11.12
CA ILE A 454 -10.52 10.19 10.20
C ILE A 454 -9.86 11.44 10.80
N ASN A 455 -10.67 12.33 11.40
CA ASN A 455 -10.19 13.55 12.04
C ASN A 455 -9.38 13.27 13.31
N ASP A 456 -9.78 12.28 14.10
CA ASP A 456 -9.04 11.83 15.30
C ASP A 456 -7.70 11.15 14.94
N THR A 457 -7.55 10.70 13.70
CA THR A 457 -6.32 10.05 13.23
C THR A 457 -5.32 11.04 12.67
N PHE A 458 -5.73 12.03 11.87
CA PHE A 458 -4.83 12.94 11.18
C PHE A 458 -5.01 14.38 11.63
N HIS A 459 -3.91 15.01 12.08
CA HIS A 459 -3.92 16.38 12.62
C HIS A 459 -2.88 17.25 11.93
N PHE A 460 -3.30 18.44 11.51
CA PHE A 460 -2.42 19.48 11.05
C PHE A 460 -2.03 20.39 12.21
N LEU A 461 -0.74 20.56 12.45
CA LEU A 461 -0.19 21.37 13.55
C LEU A 461 0.30 22.70 13.00
N SER A 462 -0.43 23.78 13.27
CA SER A 462 -0.13 25.14 12.79
C SER A 462 0.28 26.12 13.87
N ASP A 463 0.09 25.78 15.13
CA ASP A 463 0.27 26.69 16.27
C ASP A 463 1.73 27.09 16.53
N SER A 464 2.66 26.38 15.94
CA SER A 464 4.09 26.61 16.13
C SER A 464 4.91 26.10 14.94
N ASN A 465 6.00 26.78 14.62
CA ASN A 465 6.98 26.27 13.66
C ASN A 465 7.63 24.95 14.10
N LEU A 466 7.49 24.56 15.37
CA LEU A 466 7.98 23.28 15.90
C LEU A 466 7.06 22.11 15.53
N GLY A 467 5.76 22.35 15.31
CA GLY A 467 4.79 21.31 15.02
C GLY A 467 4.86 20.16 16.03
N THR A 468 5.08 18.94 15.56
CA THR A 468 5.19 17.75 16.41
C THR A 468 6.24 17.91 17.52
N LEU A 469 7.32 18.61 17.29
CA LEU A 469 8.36 18.81 18.29
C LEU A 469 7.90 19.63 19.52
N LYS A 470 6.80 20.36 19.40
CA LYS A 470 6.16 21.07 20.54
C LYS A 470 5.30 20.15 21.41
N ILE A 471 4.90 19.00 20.90
CA ILE A 471 4.05 18.05 21.61
C ILE A 471 4.89 17.21 22.56
N THR A 472 5.11 17.72 23.77
CA THR A 472 5.93 17.07 24.79
C THR A 472 5.11 16.55 25.97
N GLU A 473 3.97 17.19 26.27
CA GLU A 473 3.12 16.86 27.42
C GLU A 473 2.02 15.84 27.15
N LYS A 474 1.63 15.65 25.87
CA LYS A 474 0.54 14.73 25.51
C LYS A 474 0.84 13.26 25.81
N PHE A 475 2.10 12.91 25.97
CA PHE A 475 2.61 11.56 26.20
C PHE A 475 3.46 11.46 27.47
N GLU A 476 3.00 12.09 28.56
CA GLU A 476 3.73 12.10 29.83
C GLU A 476 3.79 10.71 30.46
N GLU A 477 2.63 10.05 30.58
CA GLU A 477 2.57 8.72 31.13
C GLU A 477 2.84 7.65 30.08
N ASP A 478 3.55 6.59 30.45
CA ASP A 478 3.90 5.51 29.53
C ASP A 478 2.67 4.84 28.86
N LYS A 479 1.54 4.76 29.59
CA LYS A 479 0.28 4.22 29.05
C LYS A 479 -0.28 5.02 27.85
N ASP A 480 0.02 6.31 27.77
CA ASP A 480 -0.47 7.22 26.74
C ASP A 480 0.45 7.29 25.51
N LYS A 481 1.65 6.67 25.62
CA LYS A 481 2.65 6.64 24.55
C LYS A 481 2.30 5.60 23.49
N PRO A 482 2.66 5.87 22.20
CA PRO A 482 2.56 4.87 21.15
C PRO A 482 3.47 3.67 21.43
N ASP A 483 2.92 2.47 21.23
CA ASP A 483 3.67 1.23 21.28
C ASP A 483 4.33 0.88 19.93
N LEU A 484 3.93 1.55 18.86
CA LEU A 484 4.57 1.44 17.55
C LEU A 484 4.69 2.82 16.87
N ILE A 485 5.90 3.23 16.57
CA ILE A 485 6.19 4.42 15.76
C ILE A 485 6.82 3.99 14.44
N ILE A 486 6.21 4.36 13.31
CA ILE A 486 6.77 4.11 11.98
C ILE A 486 6.79 5.45 11.25
N THR A 487 7.96 5.92 10.86
CA THR A 487 8.07 7.29 10.34
C THR A 487 9.29 7.55 9.47
N ASN A 488 9.17 8.56 8.62
CA ASN A 488 10.26 9.15 7.85
C ASN A 488 10.37 10.65 8.20
N PRO A 489 11.20 11.03 9.18
CA PRO A 489 11.34 12.43 9.59
C PRO A 489 11.86 13.33 8.47
N PRO A 490 11.59 14.65 8.53
CA PRO A 490 12.12 15.59 7.55
C PRO A 490 13.66 15.74 7.64
N TYR A 491 14.34 15.74 6.47
CA TYR A 491 15.81 15.92 6.36
C TYR A 491 16.15 17.35 5.97
N ILE A 492 15.93 18.31 6.87
CA ILE A 492 16.15 19.73 6.61
C ILE A 492 17.48 20.16 7.23
N THR A 493 18.33 20.79 6.42
CA THR A 493 19.59 21.41 6.88
C THR A 493 19.46 22.90 7.06
N SER A 494 18.65 23.58 6.25
CA SER A 494 18.37 25.03 6.35
C SER A 494 17.25 25.28 7.36
N GLY A 495 17.40 26.33 8.19
CA GLY A 495 16.38 26.73 9.17
C GLY A 495 16.43 26.00 10.51
N VAL A 496 17.29 25.01 10.70
CA VAL A 496 17.44 24.30 11.99
C VAL A 496 17.82 25.26 13.13
N THR A 497 18.59 26.30 12.84
CA THR A 497 18.93 27.35 13.82
C THR A 497 17.68 28.05 14.34
N THR A 498 16.74 28.38 13.46
CA THR A 498 15.46 29.01 13.84
C THR A 498 14.62 28.07 14.70
N ILE A 499 14.56 26.78 14.33
CA ILE A 499 13.86 25.76 15.12
C ILE A 499 14.46 25.62 16.52
N ARG A 500 15.82 25.59 16.64
CA ARG A 500 16.47 25.50 17.94
C ARG A 500 16.26 26.75 18.79
N LYS A 501 16.25 27.95 18.18
CA LYS A 501 15.89 29.18 18.86
C LYS A 501 14.46 29.14 19.41
N GLN A 502 13.53 28.63 18.61
CA GLN A 502 12.14 28.45 19.05
C GLN A 502 12.03 27.42 20.19
N ILE A 503 12.81 26.33 20.16
CA ILE A 503 12.89 25.35 21.26
C ILE A 503 13.36 26.02 22.54
N GLU A 504 14.33 26.95 22.47
CA GLU A 504 14.81 27.72 23.62
C GLU A 504 13.75 28.68 24.13
N GLU A 505 13.07 29.43 23.24
CA GLU A 505 12.00 30.35 23.56
C GLU A 505 10.79 29.64 24.21
N ASP A 506 10.46 28.43 23.76
CA ASP A 506 9.38 27.61 24.30
C ASP A 506 9.79 26.81 25.56
N GLY A 507 11.02 26.97 26.08
CA GLY A 507 11.50 26.32 27.30
C GLY A 507 11.80 24.82 27.16
N LEU A 508 11.97 24.34 25.93
CA LEU A 508 12.15 22.92 25.62
C LEU A 508 13.61 22.48 25.49
N THR A 509 14.56 23.33 25.89
CA THR A 509 16.01 23.05 25.75
C THR A 509 16.42 21.75 26.44
N ASP A 510 15.98 21.54 27.68
CA ASP A 510 16.29 20.31 28.42
C ASP A 510 15.67 19.07 27.81
N TYR A 511 14.47 19.19 27.22
CA TYR A 511 13.82 18.09 26.54
C TYR A 511 14.65 17.63 25.32
N TYR A 512 15.21 18.58 24.55
CA TYR A 512 15.99 18.30 23.34
C TYR A 512 17.50 18.26 23.57
N LYS A 513 17.95 18.20 24.81
CA LYS A 513 19.35 17.96 25.13
C LYS A 513 19.87 16.68 24.48
N ASN A 514 21.09 16.69 23.99
CA ASN A 514 21.71 15.56 23.28
C ASN A 514 20.99 15.15 21.96
N SER A 515 20.27 16.05 21.31
CA SER A 515 19.60 15.77 20.03
C SER A 515 20.53 15.84 18.79
N GLY A 516 21.83 15.95 18.96
CA GLY A 516 22.78 16.01 17.85
C GLY A 516 22.64 17.25 16.97
N LYS A 517 22.98 17.12 15.69
CA LYS A 517 22.80 18.16 14.67
C LYS A 517 21.67 17.77 13.70
N GLY A 518 21.06 18.80 13.09
CA GLY A 518 20.02 18.58 12.09
C GLY A 518 18.62 18.44 12.67
N MET A 519 17.61 18.53 11.80
CA MET A 519 16.21 18.35 12.16
C MET A 519 15.94 16.92 12.53
N GLU A 520 16.51 15.98 11.78
CA GLU A 520 16.40 14.55 12.01
C GLU A 520 16.85 14.11 13.41
N GLY A 521 17.82 14.84 14.00
CA GLY A 521 18.26 14.57 15.36
C GLY A 521 17.23 14.98 16.42
N LEU A 522 16.57 16.13 16.24
CA LEU A 522 15.45 16.57 17.08
C LEU A 522 14.27 15.59 16.98
N CYS A 523 13.93 15.19 15.76
CA CYS A 523 12.86 14.21 15.52
C CYS A 523 13.16 12.86 16.18
N LEU A 524 14.37 12.36 16.07
CA LEU A 524 14.78 11.10 16.69
C LEU A 524 14.76 11.19 18.23
N LYS A 525 15.17 12.33 18.79
CA LYS A 525 15.07 12.57 20.26
C LYS A 525 13.61 12.53 20.71
N TRP A 526 12.72 13.19 19.97
CA TRP A 526 11.29 13.15 20.24
C TRP A 526 10.74 11.71 20.21
N ILE A 527 11.11 10.93 19.18
CA ILE A 527 10.68 9.51 19.03
C ILE A 527 11.14 8.69 20.22
N ILE A 528 12.41 8.77 20.62
CA ILE A 528 12.96 8.00 21.75
C ILE A 528 12.21 8.33 23.04
N LYS A 529 11.89 9.61 23.30
CA LYS A 529 11.18 10.03 24.52
C LYS A 529 9.72 9.61 24.54
N ASN A 530 9.04 9.67 23.39
CA ASN A 530 7.62 9.39 23.30
C ASN A 530 7.28 7.94 22.93
N LEU A 531 8.27 7.09 22.66
CA LEU A 531 8.05 5.68 22.48
C LEU A 531 7.78 5.01 23.83
N LYS A 532 6.71 4.20 23.89
CA LYS A 532 6.33 3.43 25.07
C LYS A 532 7.41 2.43 25.45
N ARG A 533 7.52 2.10 26.74
CA ARG A 533 8.36 0.99 27.19
C ARG A 533 7.99 -0.29 26.44
N LYS A 534 8.99 -1.05 25.99
CA LYS A 534 8.85 -2.22 25.09
C LYS A 534 8.26 -1.90 23.71
N GLY A 535 7.91 -0.65 23.45
CA GLY A 535 7.43 -0.21 22.14
C GLY A 535 8.52 -0.25 21.08
N GLN A 536 8.12 -0.39 19.85
CA GLN A 536 9.01 -0.47 18.69
C GLN A 536 8.95 0.81 17.85
N ALA A 537 10.09 1.23 17.31
CA ALA A 537 10.11 2.27 16.31
C ALA A 537 10.91 1.84 15.08
N PHE A 538 10.34 2.10 13.89
CA PHE A 538 10.97 1.94 12.59
C PHE A 538 11.11 3.32 11.96
N ILE A 539 12.33 3.76 11.73
CA ILE A 539 12.63 5.13 11.38
C ILE A 539 13.54 5.17 10.16
N VAL A 540 13.13 5.89 9.12
CA VAL A 540 14.01 6.16 7.97
C VAL A 540 14.86 7.37 8.28
N LEU A 541 16.17 7.21 8.24
CA LEU A 541 17.15 8.23 8.66
C LEU A 541 18.21 8.44 7.58
N PRO A 542 18.68 9.68 7.38
CA PRO A 542 19.81 9.96 6.50
C PRO A 542 21.11 9.49 7.14
N ASP A 543 22.12 9.32 6.32
CA ASP A 543 23.47 8.90 6.71
C ASP A 543 24.11 9.81 7.77
N SER A 544 23.72 11.09 7.85
CA SER A 544 24.22 12.06 8.82
C SER A 544 24.08 11.61 10.28
N ILE A 545 23.03 10.84 10.61
CA ILE A 545 22.85 10.25 11.95
C ILE A 545 23.97 9.26 12.27
N PHE A 546 24.43 8.53 11.27
CA PHE A 546 25.35 7.41 11.42
C PHE A 546 26.82 7.81 11.18
N ASN A 547 27.10 8.85 10.36
CA ASN A 547 28.44 9.22 9.91
C ASN A 547 28.96 10.55 10.46
N VAL A 548 28.13 11.43 11.05
CA VAL A 548 28.57 12.71 11.59
C VAL A 548 29.01 12.58 13.04
N PHE A 549 30.19 13.10 13.36
CA PHE A 549 30.75 13.04 14.73
C PHE A 549 29.83 13.71 15.77
N ALA A 550 29.29 14.88 15.45
CA ALA A 550 28.40 15.62 16.35
C ALA A 550 27.13 14.86 16.71
N ASN A 551 26.74 13.82 15.92
CA ASN A 551 25.61 12.94 16.20
C ASN A 551 26.01 11.72 17.06
N LYS A 552 27.26 11.65 17.56
CA LYS A 552 27.65 10.60 18.50
C LYS A 552 26.79 10.63 19.76
N VAL A 553 26.50 11.82 20.28
CA VAL A 553 25.65 11.99 21.47
C VAL A 553 24.27 11.36 21.27
N LEU A 554 23.73 11.43 20.06
CA LEU A 554 22.45 10.85 19.70
C LEU A 554 22.52 9.31 19.58
N ARG A 555 23.62 8.78 19.02
CA ARG A 555 23.87 7.33 18.99
C ARG A 555 24.06 6.75 20.40
N ASP A 556 24.67 7.50 21.30
CA ASP A 556 24.80 7.12 22.71
C ASP A 556 23.42 7.13 23.41
N GLU A 557 22.56 8.12 23.11
CA GLU A 557 21.18 8.16 23.59
C GLU A 557 20.35 6.96 23.11
N ILE A 558 20.53 6.52 21.84
CA ILE A 558 19.89 5.32 21.33
C ILE A 558 20.31 4.10 22.15
N LYS A 559 21.63 3.88 22.35
CA LYS A 559 22.15 2.74 23.11
C LYS A 559 21.68 2.75 24.56
N LYS A 560 21.64 3.94 25.17
CA LYS A 560 21.18 4.10 26.55
C LYS A 560 19.73 3.67 26.70
N ASN A 561 18.82 4.19 25.87
CA ASN A 561 17.38 4.10 26.04
C ASN A 561 16.71 2.98 25.26
N CYS A 562 17.38 2.39 24.27
CA CYS A 562 16.79 1.45 23.34
C CYS A 562 17.71 0.26 23.07
N TYR A 563 17.10 -0.85 22.68
CA TYR A 563 17.76 -1.94 21.97
C TYR A 563 17.77 -1.63 20.48
N ILE A 564 18.87 -1.87 19.81
CA ILE A 564 19.00 -1.72 18.35
C ILE A 564 18.66 -3.07 17.72
N ASN A 565 17.51 -3.16 17.07
CA ASN A 565 17.05 -4.41 16.46
C ASN A 565 17.65 -4.60 15.08
N CYS A 566 17.57 -3.57 14.21
CA CYS A 566 18.22 -3.64 12.92
C CYS A 566 18.66 -2.28 12.39
N ILE A 567 19.62 -2.32 11.43
CA ILE A 567 19.95 -1.23 10.54
C ILE A 567 20.01 -1.79 9.12
N ILE A 568 19.15 -1.28 8.23
CA ILE A 568 19.11 -1.67 6.83
C ILE A 568 19.57 -0.49 5.99
N SER A 569 20.58 -0.70 5.16
CA SER A 569 21.09 0.31 4.23
C SER A 569 20.24 0.30 2.96
N LEU A 570 19.65 1.44 2.61
CA LEU A 570 18.90 1.61 1.36
C LEU A 570 19.84 2.17 0.26
N PRO A 571 19.59 1.87 -1.02
CA PRO A 571 20.42 2.41 -2.09
C PRO A 571 20.32 3.93 -2.18
N ALA A 572 21.37 4.56 -2.69
CA ALA A 572 21.33 6.00 -3.00
C ALA A 572 20.17 6.27 -3.99
N LYS A 573 19.59 7.45 -3.92
CA LYS A 573 18.40 7.83 -4.74
C LYS A 573 17.13 7.02 -4.47
N THR A 574 17.03 6.30 -3.37
CA THR A 574 15.77 5.71 -2.91
C THR A 574 14.67 6.76 -2.83
N PHE A 575 15.00 7.97 -2.40
CA PHE A 575 14.08 9.10 -2.33
C PHE A 575 14.29 10.05 -3.52
N PHE A 576 13.18 10.46 -4.16
CA PHE A 576 13.22 11.27 -5.39
C PHE A 576 13.96 12.60 -5.26
N ASN A 577 13.95 13.18 -4.07
CA ASN A 577 14.35 14.57 -3.86
C ASN A 577 15.66 14.72 -3.15
N THR A 578 16.28 13.65 -2.76
CA THR A 578 17.57 13.71 -2.10
C THR A 578 18.50 12.63 -2.66
N PRO A 579 19.71 13.01 -3.04
CA PRO A 579 20.76 12.04 -3.33
C PRO A 579 21.31 11.39 -2.06
N LYS A 580 20.86 11.85 -0.88
CA LYS A 580 21.37 11.36 0.42
C LYS A 580 21.13 9.86 0.56
N LYS A 581 22.13 9.18 1.04
CA LYS A 581 22.05 7.79 1.49
C LYS A 581 21.16 7.74 2.72
N THR A 582 20.29 6.74 2.80
CA THR A 582 19.35 6.55 3.91
C THR A 582 19.40 5.13 4.44
N TYR A 583 18.96 5.00 5.68
CA TYR A 583 18.93 3.74 6.42
C TYR A 583 17.59 3.58 7.11
N ILE A 584 17.14 2.35 7.26
CA ILE A 584 16.04 2.00 8.16
C ILE A 584 16.67 1.61 9.49
N LEU A 585 16.33 2.31 10.55
CA LEU A 585 16.69 1.98 11.93
C LEU A 585 15.47 1.41 12.63
N ALA A 586 15.57 0.18 13.15
CA ALA A 586 14.55 -0.38 14.05
C ALA A 586 15.10 -0.47 15.47
N ILE A 587 14.35 0.08 16.41
CA ILE A 587 14.68 0.08 17.84
C ILE A 587 13.50 -0.38 18.67
N THR A 588 13.79 -0.93 19.84
CA THR A 588 12.83 -1.24 20.90
C THR A 588 13.18 -0.46 22.16
N LYS A 589 12.24 0.31 22.71
CA LYS A 589 12.45 1.03 23.96
C LYS A 589 12.70 0.06 25.12
N LYS A 590 13.74 0.31 25.92
CA LYS A 590 14.02 -0.48 27.11
C LYS A 590 12.91 -0.33 28.16
N ASP A 591 12.70 -1.37 28.96
CA ASP A 591 11.72 -1.39 30.06
C ASP A 591 12.35 -0.90 31.35
N CYS A 592 12.60 0.41 31.42
CA CYS A 592 13.33 1.03 32.53
C CYS A 592 12.97 2.51 32.68
N ASP A 593 13.23 3.07 33.82
CA ASP A 593 13.28 4.53 33.99
C ASP A 593 14.58 5.08 33.40
N GLU A 594 14.56 6.36 32.95
CA GLU A 594 15.67 6.95 32.17
C GLU A 594 17.04 6.83 32.86
N ASP A 595 17.07 6.86 34.20
CA ASP A 595 18.31 6.77 34.98
C ASP A 595 18.84 5.33 35.13
N GLU A 596 17.97 4.33 34.97
CA GLU A 596 18.31 2.91 35.14
C GLU A 596 18.60 2.19 33.83
N CYS A 597 18.26 2.80 32.70
CA CYS A 597 18.36 2.18 31.38
C CYS A 597 19.77 1.78 30.95
N GLU A 598 20.81 2.45 31.51
CA GLU A 598 22.21 2.12 31.24
C GLU A 598 22.59 0.71 31.78
N ASN A 599 21.89 0.22 32.79
CA ASN A 599 22.14 -1.09 33.39
C ASN A 599 21.61 -2.24 32.51
N LEU A 600 20.66 -1.97 31.62
CA LEU A 600 20.09 -2.96 30.72
C LEU A 600 20.94 -3.03 29.43
N LYS A 601 21.88 -3.98 29.41
CA LYS A 601 22.70 -4.26 28.22
C LYS A 601 21.94 -5.09 27.21
N GLN A 602 22.23 -4.88 25.93
CA GLN A 602 21.74 -5.71 24.83
C GLN A 602 22.62 -6.95 24.71
N ASP A 603 22.04 -8.14 24.85
CA ASP A 603 22.70 -9.46 24.82
C ASP A 603 22.47 -10.24 23.52
N PHE A 604 21.80 -9.63 22.55
CA PHE A 604 21.55 -10.17 21.22
C PHE A 604 22.18 -9.29 20.14
N PRO A 605 22.52 -9.87 18.98
CA PRO A 605 23.14 -9.14 17.89
C PRO A 605 22.18 -8.16 17.21
N VAL A 606 22.73 -7.19 16.50
CA VAL A 606 21.99 -6.28 15.62
C VAL A 606 21.93 -6.88 14.22
N PHE A 607 20.74 -6.95 13.64
CA PHE A 607 20.54 -7.35 12.26
C PHE A 607 20.97 -6.20 11.33
N THR A 608 21.95 -6.44 10.46
CA THR A 608 22.36 -5.47 9.44
C THR A 608 22.21 -6.04 8.04
N TYR A 609 21.73 -5.21 7.09
CA TYR A 609 21.46 -5.67 5.73
C TYR A 609 21.76 -4.59 4.68
N LEU A 610 22.31 -4.99 3.54
CA LEU A 610 22.56 -4.13 2.38
C LEU A 610 21.50 -4.34 1.30
N VAL A 611 20.68 -3.32 1.04
CA VAL A 611 19.71 -3.29 -0.05
C VAL A 611 20.32 -2.57 -1.25
N SER A 612 20.30 -3.19 -2.41
CA SER A 612 20.67 -2.58 -3.69
C SER A 612 19.45 -2.29 -4.54
N ASN A 613 18.43 -3.14 -4.47
CA ASN A 613 17.21 -3.04 -5.25
C ASN A 613 15.99 -3.04 -4.31
N ILE A 614 15.07 -2.14 -4.56
CA ILE A 614 13.83 -1.99 -3.76
C ILE A 614 12.58 -2.42 -4.52
N GLY A 615 12.71 -3.22 -5.59
CA GLY A 615 11.61 -3.65 -6.46
C GLY A 615 11.16 -2.58 -7.47
N GLU A 616 11.97 -1.52 -7.65
CA GLU A 616 11.76 -0.50 -8.67
C GLU A 616 13.10 0.12 -9.09
N THR A 617 13.16 0.66 -10.31
CA THR A 617 14.35 1.39 -10.78
C THR A 617 14.55 2.66 -9.95
N LEU A 618 15.80 3.08 -9.78
CA LEU A 618 16.16 4.29 -8.99
C LEU A 618 16.27 5.55 -9.85
N ASP A 619 15.83 5.47 -11.11
CA ASP A 619 15.71 6.63 -12.00
C ASP A 619 14.40 7.41 -11.77
N VAL A 620 14.20 8.47 -12.55
CA VAL A 620 13.00 9.32 -12.44
C VAL A 620 11.69 8.60 -12.83
N ASN A 621 11.75 7.48 -13.54
CA ASN A 621 10.56 6.76 -14.03
C ASN A 621 10.04 5.75 -13.03
N ARG A 622 10.90 5.17 -12.18
CA ARG A 622 10.53 4.18 -11.16
C ARG A 622 9.72 3.02 -11.75
N PHE A 623 10.29 2.35 -12.74
CA PHE A 623 9.69 1.14 -13.27
C PHE A 623 9.81 -0.01 -12.27
N GLU A 624 8.76 -0.81 -12.16
CA GLU A 624 8.84 -2.03 -11.35
C GLU A 624 9.86 -3.00 -11.94
N ILE A 625 10.69 -3.56 -11.07
CA ILE A 625 11.67 -4.61 -11.40
C ILE A 625 11.46 -5.79 -10.45
N PRO A 626 11.78 -7.03 -10.90
CA PRO A 626 11.58 -8.22 -10.09
C PRO A 626 12.55 -8.31 -8.90
N GLU A 627 13.73 -7.70 -9.00
CA GLU A 627 14.73 -7.71 -7.96
C GLU A 627 14.33 -6.78 -6.80
N ASN A 628 14.14 -7.37 -5.62
CA ASN A 628 13.74 -6.65 -4.41
C ASN A 628 14.46 -7.20 -3.18
N ASP A 629 15.63 -6.66 -2.89
CA ASP A 629 16.42 -7.05 -1.72
C ASP A 629 15.72 -6.65 -0.41
N LEU A 630 14.87 -5.62 -0.43
CA LEU A 630 14.14 -5.18 0.76
C LEU A 630 13.08 -6.22 1.20
N ASP A 631 12.47 -6.95 0.27
CA ASP A 631 11.58 -8.06 0.60
C ASP A 631 12.36 -9.22 1.25
N ASN A 632 13.58 -9.50 0.79
CA ASN A 632 14.44 -10.49 1.43
C ASN A 632 14.87 -10.04 2.83
N ALA A 633 15.31 -8.77 2.97
CA ALA A 633 15.67 -8.19 4.27
C ALA A 633 14.54 -8.30 5.28
N LYS A 634 13.31 -7.93 4.87
CA LYS A 634 12.10 -8.06 5.69
C LYS A 634 11.85 -9.50 6.14
N ASN A 635 11.91 -10.45 5.21
CA ASN A 635 11.65 -11.86 5.51
C ASN A 635 12.68 -12.42 6.51
N LEU A 636 13.96 -12.12 6.30
CA LEU A 636 15.03 -12.54 7.21
C LEU A 636 14.93 -11.84 8.57
N PHE A 637 14.61 -10.54 8.59
CA PHE A 637 14.42 -9.82 9.85
C PHE A 637 13.25 -10.37 10.66
N ASN A 638 12.15 -10.76 10.01
CA ASN A 638 11.01 -11.37 10.70
C ASN A 638 11.37 -12.75 11.29
N GLN A 639 12.24 -13.52 10.63
CA GLN A 639 12.79 -14.75 11.20
C GLN A 639 13.74 -14.45 12.38
N PHE A 640 14.64 -13.47 12.20
CA PHE A 640 15.56 -13.01 13.24
C PHE A 640 14.84 -12.59 14.52
N LYS A 641 13.76 -11.82 14.43
CA LYS A 641 12.97 -11.40 15.62
C LYS A 641 12.47 -12.58 16.45
N GLY A 642 12.20 -13.72 15.84
CA GLY A 642 11.72 -14.91 16.54
C GLY A 642 12.75 -15.55 17.45
N SER A 643 14.05 -15.50 17.08
CA SER A 643 15.15 -16.07 17.87
C SER A 643 16.49 -15.39 17.51
N PRO A 644 16.75 -14.15 17.99
CA PRO A 644 17.90 -13.36 17.56
C PRO A 644 19.26 -14.06 17.76
N ASN A 645 19.43 -14.75 18.87
CA ASN A 645 20.70 -15.40 19.24
C ASN A 645 20.97 -16.71 18.47
N ASN A 646 19.93 -17.32 17.86
CA ASN A 646 20.05 -18.58 17.14
C ASN A 646 19.83 -18.40 15.62
N PHE A 647 19.55 -17.18 15.17
CA PHE A 647 19.30 -16.90 13.77
C PHE A 647 20.58 -17.06 12.94
N GLN A 648 20.47 -17.76 11.81
CA GLN A 648 21.54 -17.94 10.82
C GLN A 648 20.97 -17.78 9.43
N THR A 649 21.78 -17.28 8.50
CA THR A 649 21.43 -17.13 7.09
C THR A 649 22.67 -17.19 6.22
N ASP A 650 22.50 -17.71 5.01
CA ASP A 650 23.54 -17.74 3.98
C ASP A 650 23.47 -16.51 3.05
N ASP A 651 22.53 -15.58 3.29
CA ASP A 651 22.42 -14.36 2.51
C ASP A 651 23.61 -13.43 2.82
N LEU A 652 24.49 -13.26 1.83
CA LEU A 652 25.68 -12.43 1.94
C LEU A 652 25.38 -10.93 2.19
N ARG A 653 24.13 -10.49 1.96
CA ARG A 653 23.66 -9.13 2.26
C ARG A 653 23.34 -8.94 3.73
N CYS A 654 23.21 -10.02 4.49
CA CYS A 654 22.91 -10.01 5.93
C CYS A 654 24.16 -10.24 6.75
N LYS A 655 24.41 -9.39 7.74
CA LYS A 655 25.41 -9.61 8.78
C LYS A 655 24.82 -9.34 10.15
N LEU A 656 25.02 -10.26 11.07
CA LEU A 656 24.71 -10.05 12.48
C LEU A 656 25.92 -9.40 13.16
N GLN A 657 25.72 -8.27 13.80
CA GLN A 657 26.79 -7.52 14.46
C GLN A 657 26.59 -7.51 15.98
N SER A 658 27.65 -7.83 16.73
CA SER A 658 27.60 -7.70 18.19
C SER A 658 27.50 -6.23 18.63
N MET A 659 26.98 -5.98 19.81
CA MET A 659 26.94 -4.62 20.39
C MET A 659 28.32 -4.01 20.58
N ASP A 660 29.35 -4.81 20.80
CA ASP A 660 30.75 -4.34 20.88
C ASP A 660 31.17 -3.58 19.62
N LYS A 661 30.63 -3.99 18.45
CA LYS A 661 30.87 -3.27 17.19
C LYS A 661 30.33 -1.84 17.24
N PHE A 662 29.14 -1.67 17.80
CA PHE A 662 28.49 -0.36 17.94
C PHE A 662 29.07 0.50 19.08
N GLU A 663 29.73 -0.11 20.05
CA GLU A 663 30.42 0.58 21.12
C GLU A 663 31.80 1.07 20.68
N ASN A 664 32.55 0.22 19.96
CA ASN A 664 33.92 0.49 19.53
C ASN A 664 34.01 1.35 18.28
N GLU A 665 32.99 1.27 17.38
CA GLU A 665 33.00 2.04 16.14
C GLU A 665 32.50 3.47 16.36
N LYS A 666 33.30 4.43 15.91
CA LYS A 666 32.94 5.84 15.95
C LYS A 666 31.72 6.18 15.11
N TYR A 667 31.49 5.41 14.03
CA TYR A 667 30.45 5.61 13.04
C TYR A 667 29.70 4.30 12.76
N TRP A 668 28.37 4.38 12.55
CA TRP A 668 27.52 3.22 12.29
C TRP A 668 27.16 3.08 10.81
N ILE A 669 28.11 3.35 9.91
CA ILE A 669 27.93 3.17 8.48
C ILE A 669 28.10 1.69 8.17
N ILE A 670 27.00 0.95 8.20
CA ILE A 670 27.04 -0.50 8.04
C ILE A 670 27.64 -0.93 6.69
N ASP A 671 27.47 -0.14 5.62
CA ASP A 671 28.04 -0.40 4.29
C ASP A 671 29.57 -0.61 4.32
N LYS A 672 30.27 -0.03 5.29
CA LYS A 672 31.73 -0.19 5.47
C LYS A 672 32.11 -1.50 6.14
N TRP A 673 31.15 -2.24 6.67
CA TRP A 673 31.39 -3.51 7.36
C TRP A 673 31.40 -4.71 6.39
N TRP A 674 31.16 -4.48 5.10
CA TRP A 674 31.39 -5.42 4.02
C TRP A 674 32.72 -5.13 3.32
N SER A 675 33.51 -6.16 3.05
CA SER A 675 34.76 -6.01 2.32
C SER A 675 34.51 -5.67 0.84
N LYS A 676 35.56 -5.26 0.12
CA LYS A 676 35.46 -4.97 -1.31
C LYS A 676 35.03 -6.22 -2.10
N GLU A 677 35.61 -7.38 -1.77
CA GLU A 677 35.29 -8.65 -2.39
C GLU A 677 33.85 -9.12 -2.12
N GLU A 678 33.33 -8.86 -0.90
CA GLU A 678 31.93 -9.16 -0.57
C GLU A 678 30.99 -8.28 -1.38
N LYS A 679 31.29 -6.98 -1.50
CA LYS A 679 30.50 -6.04 -2.30
C LYS A 679 30.52 -6.38 -3.79
N GLU A 680 31.65 -6.80 -4.33
CA GLU A 680 31.77 -7.27 -5.71
C GLU A 680 30.90 -8.50 -5.96
N LYS A 681 30.91 -9.49 -5.06
CA LYS A 681 30.00 -10.66 -5.14
C LYS A 681 28.53 -10.28 -5.09
N LEU A 682 28.17 -9.20 -4.42
CA LEU A 682 26.82 -8.67 -4.34
C LEU A 682 26.43 -7.78 -5.54
N GLY A 683 27.33 -7.55 -6.48
CA GLY A 683 27.13 -6.61 -7.58
C GLY A 683 27.09 -5.15 -7.14
N ILE A 684 27.57 -4.84 -5.93
CA ILE A 684 27.70 -3.50 -5.37
C ILE A 684 29.14 -3.06 -5.64
N SER A 685 29.54 -2.88 -6.90
CA SER A 685 30.80 -2.23 -7.20
C SER A 685 30.66 -0.73 -6.90
N GLU A 686 31.44 -0.23 -5.97
CA GLU A 686 31.83 1.18 -6.03
C GLU A 686 32.56 1.31 -7.37
N LYS A 687 31.94 1.92 -8.38
CA LYS A 687 32.73 2.48 -9.47
C LYS A 687 33.64 3.47 -8.76
N GLU A 688 34.91 3.11 -8.60
CA GLU A 688 35.93 4.12 -8.41
C GLU A 688 35.76 5.02 -9.64
N GLU A 689 35.20 6.21 -9.45
CA GLU A 689 35.41 7.29 -10.41
C GLU A 689 36.92 7.54 -10.34
N VAL A 690 37.65 6.79 -11.16
CA VAL A 690 39.06 7.04 -11.43
C VAL A 690 39.04 8.32 -12.26
N PHE A 691 38.98 9.47 -11.59
CA PHE A 691 39.28 10.72 -12.22
C PHE A 691 40.69 10.61 -12.84
N THR A 692 40.73 10.64 -14.13
CA THR A 692 42.03 10.80 -14.79
C THR A 692 42.64 12.09 -14.27
N ILE A 693 43.96 12.17 -14.22
CA ILE A 693 44.65 13.38 -13.78
C ILE A 693 44.19 14.63 -14.56
N ASP A 694 43.74 14.44 -15.78
CA ASP A 694 43.24 15.49 -16.67
C ASP A 694 41.82 15.93 -16.31
N GLU A 695 40.91 14.99 -15.99
CA GLU A 695 39.58 15.29 -15.44
C GLU A 695 39.67 16.00 -14.08
N PHE A 696 40.57 15.56 -13.20
CA PHE A 696 40.81 16.22 -11.94
C PHE A 696 41.35 17.66 -12.13
N LYS A 697 42.24 17.88 -13.09
CA LYS A 697 42.74 19.22 -13.42
C LYS A 697 41.62 20.14 -13.98
N GLU A 698 40.69 19.57 -14.77
CA GLU A 698 39.57 20.32 -15.33
C GLU A 698 38.57 20.69 -14.26
N GLU A 699 38.24 19.76 -13.33
CA GLU A 699 37.40 20.02 -12.17
C GLU A 699 38.01 21.10 -11.26
N MET A 700 39.30 21.02 -11.00
CA MET A 700 40.04 22.06 -10.23
C MET A 700 40.06 23.41 -10.92
N LYS A 701 40.07 23.47 -12.27
CA LYS A 701 39.88 24.71 -13.05
C LYS A 701 38.50 25.30 -12.88
N ASN A 702 37.46 24.45 -12.90
CA ASN A 702 36.09 24.87 -12.72
C ASN A 702 35.85 25.42 -11.32
N ILE A 703 36.33 24.71 -10.29
CA ILE A 703 36.29 25.18 -8.89
C ILE A 703 36.98 26.53 -8.75
N LYS A 704 38.17 26.72 -9.36
CA LYS A 704 38.89 28.00 -9.33
C LYS A 704 38.06 29.12 -10.00
N LYS A 705 37.41 28.83 -11.14
CA LYS A 705 36.55 29.78 -11.85
C LYS A 705 35.31 30.18 -11.05
N ASP A 706 34.76 29.26 -10.27
CA ASP A 706 33.63 29.55 -9.38
C ASP A 706 34.08 30.35 -8.14
N PHE A 707 35.27 30.09 -7.64
CA PHE A 707 35.90 30.91 -6.58
C PHE A 707 36.21 32.35 -7.08
N ASP A 708 36.72 32.51 -8.30
CA ASP A 708 36.98 33.82 -8.89
C ASP A 708 35.67 34.61 -9.07
N LYS A 709 34.58 33.95 -9.53
CA LYS A 709 33.23 34.58 -9.61
C LYS A 709 32.66 34.96 -8.22
N LEU A 710 32.90 34.15 -7.21
CA LEU A 710 32.49 34.45 -5.83
C LEU A 710 33.25 35.68 -5.29
N ASN A 711 34.52 35.79 -5.60
CA ASN A 711 35.31 36.96 -5.23
C ASN A 711 34.87 38.23 -5.97
N GLU A 712 34.55 38.15 -7.29
CA GLU A 712 33.98 39.29 -8.02
C GLU A 712 32.65 39.76 -7.44
N ILE A 713 31.82 38.85 -6.95
CA ILE A 713 30.54 39.18 -6.27
C ILE A 713 30.81 39.83 -4.91
N LEU A 714 31.81 39.37 -4.17
CA LEU A 714 32.18 39.93 -2.87
C LEU A 714 32.86 41.30 -2.98
N GLU A 715 33.61 41.55 -4.07
CA GLU A 715 34.22 42.85 -4.34
C GLU A 715 33.20 43.87 -4.88
N GLY A 716 32.06 43.42 -5.39
CA GLY A 716 30.95 44.25 -5.84
C GLY A 716 29.90 44.61 -4.79
N LEU A 717 30.00 44.04 -3.59
CA LEU A 717 29.19 44.34 -2.41
C LEU A 717 29.93 45.30 -1.47
#